data_1792e7234f9893c4629acd10d57f16d2
#
_entry.id   1792e7234f9893c4629acd10d57f16d2
#
_cell.length_a   1.000
_cell.length_b   1.000
_cell.length_c   1.000
_cell.angle_alpha   90.00
_cell.angle_beta   90.00
_cell.angle_gamma   90.00
#
_symmetry.space_group_name_H-M   'P 1'
#
loop_
_entity.id
_entity.type
_entity.pdbx_description
1 polymer ?
#
loop_
_entity_poly.entity_id
_entity_poly.type
_entity_poly.pdbx_seq_one_letter_code
_entity_poly.pdbx_strand_id
1 'polypeptide(L)'
;MSINRFKLQPLLPAIEQNALILVPNHRIRDAILCSHASQAGATVFRTPRVFAIDIWIRDMWELASNRALAPFCNLQLIDAVAEHFIWLGIIERSLSELPLLNPDQTARAVGQSYRSLKQWLSSGDGHRELAGATAIPDVAAFSNWVEQYQQYGEENQLINLVDCTQILLAALDRPAFNLVGEAVYLVNFYQPPPLYQQLFASLDAVAAVQVLQTSEAAPALVRHRFEFPDQATEILRCVEWARTLSRADSAAHIGIISNRDETQLKQLQRILKRELLANPVPIRANDGNPFNSSQADLKLIDAGIIHDAFALLNLGRGIQDSDDICRILRSPFTDGAEEEKEARIQMESFMRRNFGNRCQLSEFSRLLNSQSRDYYCPVLGAGFAGLARRARSLKGLASSAFWVGQIAALLADFGWQQTARGKLELEILDQWQEALELFANASVAVGKISFATALSRMQTLCAQQAQRLKFDPRCQVSVYSVTEAVGLSFDHLWLLGFDDRHWPEAASPSPYLPYDLQKQAAMPGSHSEVQFELARASFAVLCNSVSQSLCASHHCLDAEQQLSPSSFIADFPLADAALHRREHGATDGKPGIEATLSIEDLPGLALRSDEQIRGGSSLISNQSSCPFRAFAVHRLAAVAGAQFEAGLNSRARGTGIHVALENLFAGIQSRSDLVALSPAERRRRASAATAVAMETMGAKYPLVMTPKFAEIESERINTLLLRFMELESERKDFTVIA
;
A
#
# COMPACT_ATOMS: atom_id res chain seq x y z
N MET A 1 -11.95 1.69 -30.25
CA MET A 1 -13.34 2.09 -29.92
C MET A 1 -13.38 2.28 -28.40
N SER A 2 -14.06 3.30 -27.90
CA SER A 2 -14.26 3.42 -26.46
C SER A 2 -15.52 2.65 -26.04
N ILE A 3 -15.46 2.03 -24.89
CA ILE A 3 -16.50 1.15 -24.37
C ILE A 3 -17.57 1.99 -23.70
N ASN A 4 -18.85 1.74 -24.01
CA ASN A 4 -19.96 2.46 -23.41
C ASN A 4 -20.22 1.93 -21.97
N ARG A 5 -20.04 2.78 -20.98
CA ARG A 5 -20.14 2.43 -19.55
C ARG A 5 -21.29 3.11 -18.83
N PHE A 6 -22.03 3.93 -19.54
CA PHE A 6 -23.16 4.66 -19.00
C PHE A 6 -24.22 4.88 -20.08
N LYS A 7 -25.49 4.62 -19.73
CA LYS A 7 -26.63 4.86 -20.62
C LYS A 7 -26.91 6.36 -20.69
N LEU A 8 -26.44 7.06 -21.73
CA LEU A 8 -26.58 8.51 -21.87
C LEU A 8 -27.98 8.97 -22.32
N GLN A 9 -28.78 8.12 -22.93
CA GLN A 9 -30.09 8.47 -23.49
C GLN A 9 -30.98 9.32 -22.55
N PRO A 10 -31.12 8.97 -21.24
CA PRO A 10 -31.90 9.78 -20.30
C PRO A 10 -31.29 11.15 -20.00
N LEU A 11 -29.96 11.31 -20.21
CA LEU A 11 -29.22 12.54 -19.90
C LEU A 11 -29.02 13.46 -21.10
N LEU A 12 -29.32 13.02 -22.32
CA LEU A 12 -29.12 13.84 -23.52
C LEU A 12 -29.84 15.21 -23.41
N PRO A 13 -31.09 15.32 -22.95
CA PRO A 13 -31.73 16.65 -22.81
C PRO A 13 -30.99 17.57 -21.84
N ALA A 14 -30.45 17.02 -20.72
CA ALA A 14 -29.67 17.77 -19.75
C ALA A 14 -28.36 18.28 -20.33
N ILE A 15 -27.68 17.43 -21.11
CA ILE A 15 -26.42 17.76 -21.78
C ILE A 15 -26.63 18.84 -22.84
N GLU A 16 -27.67 18.72 -23.67
CA GLU A 16 -28.01 19.69 -24.71
C GLU A 16 -28.36 21.07 -24.14
N GLN A 17 -29.08 21.09 -23.02
CA GLN A 17 -29.42 22.32 -22.29
C GLN A 17 -28.25 22.89 -21.49
N ASN A 18 -27.13 22.20 -21.46
CA ASN A 18 -25.96 22.53 -20.60
C ASN A 18 -26.33 22.66 -19.11
N ALA A 19 -27.26 21.83 -18.66
CA ALA A 19 -27.71 21.78 -17.28
C ALA A 19 -26.59 21.32 -16.33
N LEU A 20 -26.73 21.65 -15.05
CA LEU A 20 -25.85 21.13 -13.99
C LEU A 20 -26.25 19.67 -13.68
N ILE A 21 -25.31 18.75 -13.84
CA ILE A 21 -25.49 17.33 -13.53
C ILE A 21 -24.65 16.97 -12.31
N LEU A 22 -25.30 16.61 -11.22
CA LEU A 22 -24.66 16.14 -9.98
C LEU A 22 -24.74 14.62 -9.90
N VAL A 23 -23.62 13.99 -9.51
CA VAL A 23 -23.49 12.54 -9.35
C VAL A 23 -22.86 12.19 -7.99
N PRO A 24 -23.08 10.99 -7.44
CA PRO A 24 -22.56 10.60 -6.13
C PRO A 24 -21.04 10.57 -6.04
N ASN A 25 -20.35 10.21 -7.12
CA ASN A 25 -18.92 10.01 -7.12
C ASN A 25 -18.27 10.32 -8.49
N HIS A 26 -16.94 10.47 -8.49
CA HIS A 26 -16.15 10.77 -9.69
C HIS A 26 -16.21 9.68 -10.77
N ARG A 27 -16.50 8.42 -10.43
CA ARG A 27 -16.54 7.32 -11.41
C ARG A 27 -17.74 7.40 -12.32
N ILE A 28 -18.91 7.68 -11.76
CA ILE A 28 -20.11 7.93 -12.55
C ILE A 28 -19.89 9.15 -13.43
N ARG A 29 -19.27 10.22 -12.89
CA ARG A 29 -18.87 11.40 -13.66
C ARG A 29 -18.01 11.00 -14.87
N ASP A 30 -16.94 10.27 -14.63
CA ASP A 30 -15.98 9.87 -15.67
C ASP A 30 -16.62 8.92 -16.68
N ALA A 31 -17.50 8.01 -16.23
CA ALA A 31 -18.29 7.15 -17.13
C ALA A 31 -19.21 7.95 -18.06
N ILE A 32 -19.90 8.98 -17.53
CA ILE A 32 -20.73 9.89 -18.32
C ILE A 32 -19.87 10.64 -19.35
N LEU A 33 -18.77 11.26 -18.92
CA LEU A 33 -17.89 12.03 -19.78
C LEU A 33 -17.25 11.16 -20.90
N CYS A 34 -16.78 9.96 -20.55
CA CYS A 34 -16.22 9.01 -21.53
C CYS A 34 -17.28 8.53 -22.53
N SER A 35 -18.48 8.19 -22.05
CA SER A 35 -19.57 7.76 -22.94
C SER A 35 -20.04 8.89 -23.87
N HIS A 36 -20.09 10.12 -23.37
CA HIS A 36 -20.40 11.30 -24.18
C HIS A 36 -19.32 11.57 -25.25
N ALA A 37 -18.06 11.55 -24.87
CA ALA A 37 -16.94 11.70 -25.80
C ALA A 37 -16.96 10.67 -26.93
N SER A 38 -17.34 9.40 -26.59
CA SER A 38 -17.45 8.31 -27.56
C SER A 38 -18.56 8.51 -28.58
N GLN A 39 -19.71 9.02 -28.13
CA GLN A 39 -20.87 9.26 -29.00
C GLN A 39 -20.72 10.53 -29.86
N ALA A 40 -20.03 11.54 -29.35
CA ALA A 40 -19.84 12.79 -30.05
C ALA A 40 -19.05 12.65 -31.38
N GLY A 41 -18.19 11.63 -31.49
CA GLY A 41 -17.41 11.33 -32.70
C GLY A 41 -16.49 12.47 -33.20
N ALA A 42 -16.50 13.60 -32.50
CA ALA A 42 -15.76 14.81 -32.84
C ALA A 42 -14.48 14.92 -32.02
N THR A 43 -13.42 15.48 -32.64
CA THR A 43 -12.15 15.74 -31.94
C THR A 43 -12.25 16.86 -30.92
N VAL A 44 -13.26 17.73 -31.04
CA VAL A 44 -13.54 18.84 -30.11
C VAL A 44 -15.03 18.87 -29.85
N PHE A 45 -15.42 18.84 -28.59
CA PHE A 45 -16.81 18.97 -28.13
C PHE A 45 -16.88 19.75 -26.82
N ARG A 46 -18.06 20.31 -26.51
CA ARG A 46 -18.28 20.98 -25.24
C ARG A 46 -18.40 19.94 -24.14
N THR A 47 -17.57 20.04 -23.14
CA THR A 47 -17.65 19.15 -21.97
C THR A 47 -18.93 19.41 -21.19
N PRO A 48 -19.77 18.39 -20.92
CA PRO A 48 -20.95 18.55 -20.08
C PRO A 48 -20.60 18.97 -18.65
N ARG A 49 -21.47 19.73 -17.99
CA ARG A 49 -21.30 20.21 -16.61
C ARG A 49 -21.66 19.09 -15.62
N VAL A 50 -20.83 18.06 -15.55
CA VAL A 50 -21.01 16.90 -14.65
C VAL A 50 -20.02 16.98 -13.50
N PHE A 51 -20.52 16.98 -12.26
CA PHE A 51 -19.71 17.08 -11.05
C PHE A 51 -20.08 16.00 -10.05
N ALA A 52 -19.08 15.42 -9.40
CA ALA A 52 -19.29 14.67 -8.17
C ALA A 52 -19.72 15.64 -7.06
N ILE A 53 -20.63 15.22 -6.21
CA ILE A 53 -21.27 16.10 -5.22
C ILE A 53 -20.26 16.78 -4.28
N ASP A 54 -19.25 16.06 -3.85
CA ASP A 54 -18.19 16.56 -2.97
C ASP A 54 -17.32 17.63 -3.66
N ILE A 55 -17.03 17.47 -4.93
CA ILE A 55 -16.30 18.44 -5.75
C ILE A 55 -17.17 19.70 -5.95
N TRP A 56 -18.44 19.50 -6.29
CA TRP A 56 -19.36 20.63 -6.47
C TRP A 56 -19.51 21.46 -5.19
N ILE A 57 -19.60 20.82 -4.01
CA ILE A 57 -19.65 21.53 -2.73
C ILE A 57 -18.37 22.37 -2.52
N ARG A 58 -17.18 21.83 -2.85
CA ARG A 58 -15.92 22.58 -2.77
C ARG A 58 -15.90 23.77 -3.72
N ASP A 59 -16.30 23.56 -4.98
CA ASP A 59 -16.37 24.63 -5.97
C ASP A 59 -17.30 25.76 -5.53
N MET A 60 -18.45 25.42 -4.94
CA MET A 60 -19.39 26.42 -4.39
C MET A 60 -18.79 27.18 -3.20
N TRP A 61 -18.07 26.47 -2.32
CA TRP A 61 -17.36 27.10 -1.22
C TRP A 61 -16.30 28.07 -1.71
N GLU A 62 -15.46 27.66 -2.67
CA GLU A 62 -14.42 28.51 -3.26
C GLU A 62 -15.01 29.70 -3.98
N LEU A 63 -16.10 29.51 -4.72
CA LEU A 63 -16.83 30.60 -5.38
C LEU A 63 -17.30 31.64 -4.37
N ALA A 64 -17.90 31.20 -3.25
CA ALA A 64 -18.38 32.08 -2.20
C ALA A 64 -17.22 32.80 -1.47
N SER A 65 -16.13 32.08 -1.19
CA SER A 65 -14.93 32.63 -0.56
C SER A 65 -14.27 33.67 -1.43
N ASN A 66 -14.09 33.40 -2.73
CA ASN A 66 -13.51 34.33 -3.72
C ASN A 66 -14.37 35.59 -3.93
N ARG A 67 -15.67 35.51 -3.66
CA ARG A 67 -16.59 36.65 -3.65
C ARG A 67 -16.68 37.36 -2.32
N ALA A 68 -15.81 37.01 -1.38
CA ALA A 68 -15.75 37.58 -0.02
C ALA A 68 -17.08 37.51 0.76
N LEU A 69 -17.84 36.44 0.56
CA LEU A 69 -19.10 36.24 1.30
C LEU A 69 -18.80 35.66 2.69
N ALA A 70 -19.35 36.30 3.72
CA ALA A 70 -19.34 35.74 5.07
C ALA A 70 -20.37 34.59 5.21
N PRO A 71 -20.03 33.48 5.93
CA PRO A 71 -18.79 33.20 6.63
C PRO A 71 -17.69 32.58 5.78
N PHE A 72 -17.92 32.30 4.47
CA PHE A 72 -17.05 31.53 3.59
C PHE A 72 -15.64 32.10 3.46
N CYS A 73 -15.49 33.42 3.39
CA CYS A 73 -14.19 34.08 3.29
C CYS A 73 -13.38 34.08 4.61
N ASN A 74 -14.03 33.80 5.74
CA ASN A 74 -13.40 33.81 7.06
C ASN A 74 -12.94 32.43 7.51
N LEU A 75 -13.31 31.38 6.79
CA LEU A 75 -13.01 29.99 7.14
C LEU A 75 -12.24 29.33 6.02
N GLN A 76 -11.20 28.59 6.36
CA GLN A 76 -10.43 27.82 5.42
C GLN A 76 -10.99 26.38 5.36
N LEU A 77 -11.43 25.96 4.18
CA LEU A 77 -11.85 24.57 3.94
C LEU A 77 -10.60 23.68 3.90
N ILE A 78 -10.56 22.70 4.80
CA ILE A 78 -9.48 21.70 4.87
C ILE A 78 -9.81 20.45 4.05
N ASP A 79 -8.78 19.77 3.59
CA ASP A 79 -8.91 18.46 2.95
C ASP A 79 -8.95 17.32 3.99
N ALA A 80 -9.23 16.09 3.52
CA ALA A 80 -9.35 14.92 4.38
C ALA A 80 -8.01 14.55 5.08
N VAL A 81 -6.88 14.93 4.51
CA VAL A 81 -5.55 14.67 5.09
C VAL A 81 -5.28 15.60 6.25
N ALA A 82 -5.56 16.89 6.09
CA ALA A 82 -5.46 17.87 7.16
C ALA A 82 -6.44 17.54 8.30
N GLU A 83 -7.70 17.19 7.98
CA GLU A 83 -8.69 16.73 8.96
C GLU A 83 -8.17 15.53 9.76
N HIS A 84 -7.63 14.51 9.08
CA HIS A 84 -7.05 13.34 9.73
C HIS A 84 -5.92 13.69 10.70
N PHE A 85 -5.01 14.59 10.30
CA PHE A 85 -3.91 15.00 11.17
C PHE A 85 -4.36 15.83 12.38
N ILE A 86 -5.44 16.59 12.27
CA ILE A 86 -6.04 17.25 13.45
C ILE A 86 -6.55 16.19 14.43
N TRP A 87 -7.33 15.22 13.96
CA TRP A 87 -7.79 14.10 14.78
C TRP A 87 -6.64 13.33 15.43
N LEU A 88 -5.61 12.99 14.64
CA LEU A 88 -4.42 12.29 15.15
C LEU A 88 -3.72 13.10 16.25
N GLY A 89 -3.55 14.40 16.05
CA GLY A 89 -2.93 15.26 17.05
C GLY A 89 -3.73 15.41 18.34
N ILE A 90 -5.07 15.39 18.27
CA ILE A 90 -5.97 15.38 19.43
C ILE A 90 -5.80 14.06 20.20
N ILE A 91 -5.86 12.94 19.49
CA ILE A 91 -5.77 11.60 20.07
C ILE A 91 -4.37 11.35 20.66
N GLU A 92 -3.28 11.76 19.98
CA GLU A 92 -1.92 11.63 20.52
C GLU A 92 -1.75 12.38 21.85
N ARG A 93 -2.41 13.51 22.05
CA ARG A 93 -2.39 14.24 23.33
C ARG A 93 -3.12 13.50 24.46
N SER A 94 -4.13 12.69 24.14
CA SER A 94 -4.87 11.91 25.13
C SER A 94 -4.23 10.57 25.50
N LEU A 95 -3.11 10.16 24.87
CA LEU A 95 -2.45 8.87 25.10
C LEU A 95 -1.92 8.68 26.53
N SER A 96 -1.65 9.73 27.26
CA SER A 96 -1.26 9.66 28.69
C SER A 96 -2.39 9.18 29.58
N GLU A 97 -3.63 9.44 29.21
CA GLU A 97 -4.85 9.09 29.95
C GLU A 97 -5.50 7.83 29.38
N LEU A 98 -5.44 7.66 28.06
CA LEU A 98 -6.03 6.55 27.31
C LEU A 98 -4.95 5.88 26.45
N PRO A 99 -4.27 4.82 26.94
CA PRO A 99 -3.27 4.13 26.16
C PRO A 99 -3.90 3.36 25.00
N LEU A 100 -3.66 3.81 23.77
CA LEU A 100 -4.16 3.22 22.54
C LEU A 100 -3.04 2.48 21.80
N LEU A 101 -3.36 1.32 21.25
CA LEU A 101 -2.41 0.51 20.47
C LEU A 101 -2.05 1.15 19.11
N ASN A 102 -3.04 1.80 18.47
CA ASN A 102 -2.86 2.41 17.15
C ASN A 102 -3.61 3.76 17.05
N PRO A 103 -2.96 4.87 17.44
CA PRO A 103 -3.58 6.20 17.38
C PRO A 103 -4.01 6.63 15.98
N ASP A 104 -3.28 6.24 14.93
CA ASP A 104 -3.61 6.58 13.55
C ASP A 104 -4.91 5.91 13.08
N GLN A 105 -5.08 4.62 13.38
CA GLN A 105 -6.31 3.92 13.06
C GLN A 105 -7.50 4.45 13.86
N THR A 106 -7.30 4.79 15.13
CA THR A 106 -8.30 5.45 15.98
C THR A 106 -8.70 6.79 15.39
N ALA A 107 -7.76 7.62 14.96
CA ALA A 107 -8.05 8.92 14.34
C ALA A 107 -8.93 8.79 13.09
N ARG A 108 -8.71 7.78 12.28
CA ARG A 108 -9.55 7.50 11.11
C ARG A 108 -10.97 7.11 11.50
N ALA A 109 -11.10 6.18 12.43
CA ALA A 109 -12.40 5.70 12.90
C ALA A 109 -13.20 6.81 13.57
N VAL A 110 -12.55 7.66 14.37
CA VAL A 110 -13.15 8.85 15.00
C VAL A 110 -13.60 9.87 13.95
N GLY A 111 -12.73 10.22 12.98
CA GLY A 111 -13.08 11.13 11.89
C GLY A 111 -14.23 10.60 11.02
N GLN A 112 -14.27 9.29 10.75
CA GLN A 112 -15.38 8.65 10.05
C GLN A 112 -16.66 8.71 10.88
N SER A 113 -16.60 8.44 12.18
CA SER A 113 -17.77 8.51 13.09
C SER A 113 -18.30 9.94 13.18
N TYR A 114 -17.42 10.95 13.21
CA TYR A 114 -17.82 12.35 13.17
C TYR A 114 -18.56 12.71 11.87
N ARG A 115 -18.03 12.30 10.72
CA ARG A 115 -18.71 12.51 9.43
C ARG A 115 -20.06 11.79 9.37
N SER A 116 -20.13 10.55 9.84
CA SER A 116 -21.38 9.80 9.91
C SER A 116 -22.40 10.48 10.83
N LEU A 117 -21.95 10.93 12.00
CA LEU A 117 -22.79 11.70 12.93
C LEU A 117 -23.43 12.93 12.25
N LYS A 118 -22.60 13.74 11.57
CA LYS A 118 -23.04 14.97 10.89
C LYS A 118 -23.92 14.71 9.68
N GLN A 119 -23.67 13.63 8.93
CA GLN A 119 -24.44 13.29 7.73
C GLN A 119 -25.79 12.67 8.04
N TRP A 120 -25.89 11.88 9.12
CA TRP A 120 -27.09 11.12 9.45
C TRP A 120 -27.94 11.73 10.55
N LEU A 121 -27.35 12.54 11.42
CA LEU A 121 -28.01 13.23 12.54
C LEU A 121 -27.85 14.74 12.39
N SER A 122 -28.41 15.27 11.33
CA SER A 122 -28.35 16.72 11.01
C SER A 122 -29.22 17.61 11.90
N SER A 123 -30.18 17.06 12.66
CA SER A 123 -30.94 17.79 13.66
C SER A 123 -30.17 17.87 14.99
N GLY A 124 -30.19 19.02 15.67
CA GLY A 124 -29.42 19.29 16.90
C GLY A 124 -29.62 18.33 18.07
N ASP A 125 -30.44 17.33 17.92
CA ASP A 125 -30.72 16.28 18.91
C ASP A 125 -29.51 15.28 19.04
N GLY A 126 -28.77 15.01 17.96
CA GLY A 126 -27.63 14.08 17.99
C GLY A 126 -26.52 14.48 18.95
N HIS A 127 -26.23 15.77 19.11
CA HIS A 127 -25.29 16.27 20.11
C HIS A 127 -25.79 16.14 21.56
N ARG A 128 -27.09 16.28 21.78
CA ARG A 128 -27.68 16.09 23.11
C ARG A 128 -27.70 14.64 23.53
N GLU A 129 -27.94 13.72 22.60
CA GLU A 129 -27.96 12.30 22.86
C GLU A 129 -26.55 11.74 23.09
N LEU A 130 -25.52 12.25 22.39
CA LEU A 130 -24.12 11.96 22.70
C LEU A 130 -23.74 12.40 24.12
N ALA A 131 -24.16 13.62 24.53
CA ALA A 131 -23.89 14.13 25.86
C ALA A 131 -24.61 13.30 26.96
N GLY A 132 -25.75 12.64 26.64
CA GLY A 132 -26.45 11.74 27.54
C GLY A 132 -25.83 10.33 27.67
N ALA A 133 -25.01 9.91 26.72
CA ALA A 133 -24.48 8.55 26.65
C ALA A 133 -23.03 8.40 27.21
N THR A 134 -22.59 9.32 28.05
CA THR A 134 -21.23 9.36 28.65
C THR A 134 -20.91 8.19 29.57
N ALA A 135 -21.86 7.31 29.87
CA ALA A 135 -21.60 6.08 30.61
C ALA A 135 -20.79 5.03 29.83
N ILE A 136 -20.69 5.16 28.49
CA ILE A 136 -19.88 4.26 27.62
C ILE A 136 -18.54 4.94 27.41
N PRO A 137 -17.42 4.31 27.84
CA PRO A 137 -16.09 4.94 27.81
C PRO A 137 -15.67 5.45 26.43
N ASP A 138 -15.89 4.67 25.37
CA ASP A 138 -15.52 5.04 24.00
C ASP A 138 -16.35 6.22 23.47
N VAL A 139 -17.64 6.29 23.83
CA VAL A 139 -18.52 7.40 23.48
C VAL A 139 -18.12 8.67 24.25
N ALA A 140 -17.76 8.54 25.53
CA ALA A 140 -17.29 9.66 26.34
C ALA A 140 -15.96 10.23 25.80
N ALA A 141 -15.03 9.35 25.44
CA ALA A 141 -13.76 9.74 24.80
C ALA A 141 -14.03 10.47 23.47
N PHE A 142 -14.92 9.92 22.65
CA PHE A 142 -15.30 10.52 21.37
C PHE A 142 -15.90 11.91 21.56
N SER A 143 -16.84 12.09 22.51
CA SER A 143 -17.44 13.39 22.81
C SER A 143 -16.39 14.43 23.16
N ASN A 144 -15.44 14.08 24.03
CA ASN A 144 -14.32 14.97 24.40
C ASN A 144 -13.44 15.30 23.19
N TRP A 145 -13.11 14.33 22.35
CA TRP A 145 -12.32 14.59 21.14
C TRP A 145 -13.07 15.45 20.13
N VAL A 146 -14.39 15.31 20.00
CA VAL A 146 -15.23 16.17 19.15
C VAL A 146 -15.22 17.60 19.64
N GLU A 147 -15.37 17.83 20.95
CA GLU A 147 -15.27 19.18 21.53
C GLU A 147 -13.91 19.82 21.23
N GLN A 148 -12.81 19.08 21.43
CA GLN A 148 -11.46 19.57 21.12
C GLN A 148 -11.29 19.86 19.63
N TYR A 149 -11.87 19.04 18.76
CA TYR A 149 -11.82 19.23 17.30
C TYR A 149 -12.57 20.48 16.87
N GLN A 150 -13.77 20.71 17.42
CA GLN A 150 -14.58 21.91 17.14
C GLN A 150 -13.88 23.16 17.64
N GLN A 151 -13.37 23.15 18.88
CA GLN A 151 -12.61 24.25 19.44
C GLN A 151 -11.37 24.57 18.59
N TYR A 152 -10.62 23.54 18.16
CA TYR A 152 -9.46 23.71 17.28
C TYR A 152 -9.86 24.36 15.94
N GLY A 153 -10.96 23.93 15.36
CA GLY A 153 -11.51 24.50 14.13
C GLY A 153 -11.87 25.98 14.27
N GLU A 154 -12.55 26.34 15.36
CA GLU A 154 -12.92 27.74 15.67
C GLU A 154 -11.68 28.64 15.89
N GLU A 155 -10.73 28.20 16.71
CA GLU A 155 -9.51 28.94 17.02
C GLU A 155 -8.64 29.18 15.77
N ASN A 156 -8.61 28.24 14.84
CA ASN A 156 -7.79 28.30 13.64
C ASN A 156 -8.56 28.67 12.37
N GLN A 157 -9.87 28.97 12.49
CA GLN A 157 -10.76 29.31 11.38
C GLN A 157 -10.79 28.21 10.29
N LEU A 158 -10.84 26.95 10.70
CA LEU A 158 -10.85 25.79 9.83
C LEU A 158 -12.25 25.14 9.77
N ILE A 159 -12.58 24.60 8.61
CA ILE A 159 -13.84 23.87 8.42
C ILE A 159 -13.57 22.64 7.52
N ASN A 160 -14.23 21.51 7.82
CA ASN A 160 -14.22 20.34 6.98
C ASN A 160 -15.40 20.34 5.99
N LEU A 161 -15.41 19.36 5.06
CA LEU A 161 -16.41 19.29 3.99
C LEU A 161 -17.84 19.08 4.51
N VAL A 162 -18.03 18.34 5.58
CA VAL A 162 -19.37 18.03 6.14
C VAL A 162 -19.97 19.27 6.79
N ASP A 163 -19.20 19.94 7.63
CA ASP A 163 -19.64 21.19 8.28
C ASP A 163 -19.80 22.32 7.26
N CYS A 164 -18.94 22.37 6.23
CA CYS A 164 -19.08 23.24 5.06
C CYS A 164 -20.42 23.04 4.35
N THR A 165 -20.85 21.79 4.16
CA THR A 165 -22.15 21.47 3.55
C THR A 165 -23.30 22.05 4.34
N GLN A 166 -23.26 21.98 5.68
CA GLN A 166 -24.29 22.56 6.56
C GLN A 166 -24.38 24.09 6.42
N ILE A 167 -23.24 24.78 6.29
CA ILE A 167 -23.23 26.23 6.07
C ILE A 167 -23.78 26.58 4.68
N LEU A 168 -23.40 25.78 3.66
CA LEU A 168 -23.83 26.00 2.28
C LEU A 168 -25.36 25.90 2.13
N LEU A 169 -26.00 24.94 2.82
CA LEU A 169 -27.46 24.79 2.83
C LEU A 169 -28.20 26.10 3.07
N ALA A 170 -27.74 26.90 4.04
CA ALA A 170 -28.36 28.15 4.43
C ALA A 170 -28.04 29.33 3.50
N ALA A 171 -27.30 29.12 2.43
CA ALA A 171 -26.80 30.18 1.56
C ALA A 171 -27.07 29.99 0.08
N LEU A 172 -27.68 28.88 -0.35
CA LEU A 172 -27.85 28.52 -1.77
C LEU A 172 -28.75 29.50 -2.53
N ASP A 173 -29.64 30.22 -1.84
CA ASP A 173 -30.53 31.25 -2.38
C ASP A 173 -29.81 32.57 -2.73
N ARG A 174 -28.57 32.74 -2.28
CA ARG A 174 -27.79 33.95 -2.53
C ARG A 174 -27.46 34.11 -4.02
N PRO A 175 -27.63 35.33 -4.58
CA PRO A 175 -27.34 35.59 -6.01
C PRO A 175 -25.93 35.21 -6.45
N ALA A 176 -25.01 35.14 -5.50
CA ALA A 176 -23.63 34.77 -5.75
C ALA A 176 -23.45 33.34 -6.31
N PHE A 177 -24.34 32.42 -6.04
CA PHE A 177 -24.25 31.03 -6.55
C PHE A 177 -24.85 30.88 -7.95
N ASN A 178 -25.66 31.84 -8.38
CA ASN A 178 -26.28 31.87 -9.71
C ASN A 178 -27.11 30.61 -10.04
N LEU A 179 -27.79 30.05 -9.04
CA LEU A 179 -28.58 28.82 -9.16
C LEU A 179 -30.05 29.06 -9.47
N VAL A 180 -30.54 30.30 -9.33
CA VAL A 180 -31.96 30.65 -9.53
C VAL A 180 -32.36 30.38 -10.98
N GLY A 181 -33.34 29.46 -11.15
CA GLY A 181 -33.85 29.08 -12.48
C GLY A 181 -32.94 28.18 -13.29
N GLU A 182 -31.82 27.71 -12.72
CA GLU A 182 -30.93 26.74 -13.39
C GLU A 182 -31.58 25.34 -13.38
N ALA A 183 -31.36 24.55 -14.45
CA ALA A 183 -31.76 23.16 -14.47
C ALA A 183 -30.68 22.30 -13.81
N VAL A 184 -31.04 21.54 -12.77
CA VAL A 184 -30.15 20.66 -12.01
C VAL A 184 -30.64 19.23 -12.10
N TYR A 185 -29.78 18.32 -12.51
CA TYR A 185 -30.08 16.89 -12.58
C TYR A 185 -29.29 16.11 -11.52
N LEU A 186 -30.02 15.43 -10.62
CA LEU A 186 -29.46 14.51 -9.61
C LEU A 186 -29.49 13.09 -10.19
N VAL A 187 -28.32 12.54 -10.50
CA VAL A 187 -28.23 11.28 -11.24
C VAL A 187 -27.67 10.18 -10.37
N ASN A 188 -28.41 9.07 -10.27
CA ASN A 188 -28.02 7.84 -9.58
C ASN A 188 -27.67 8.02 -8.09
N PHE A 189 -28.35 8.92 -7.39
CA PHE A 189 -28.30 8.98 -5.94
C PHE A 189 -29.24 7.93 -5.33
N TYR A 190 -28.68 6.81 -4.93
CA TYR A 190 -29.41 5.75 -4.23
C TYR A 190 -29.17 5.91 -2.73
N GLN A 191 -30.24 6.16 -1.96
CA GLN A 191 -30.21 6.33 -0.50
C GLN A 191 -29.17 7.37 0.00
N PRO A 192 -29.23 8.62 -0.43
CA PRO A 192 -28.33 9.66 0.06
C PRO A 192 -28.58 9.91 1.56
N PRO A 193 -27.53 10.24 2.35
CA PRO A 193 -27.70 10.57 3.76
C PRO A 193 -28.62 11.79 3.96
N PRO A 194 -29.27 11.93 5.13
CA PRO A 194 -30.21 13.03 5.40
C PRO A 194 -29.64 14.42 5.12
N LEU A 195 -28.37 14.67 5.37
CA LEU A 195 -27.70 15.93 5.03
C LEU A 195 -27.78 16.24 3.53
N TYR A 196 -27.55 15.25 2.68
CA TYR A 196 -27.66 15.45 1.23
C TYR A 196 -29.10 15.54 0.76
N GLN A 197 -30.06 14.86 1.44
CA GLN A 197 -31.48 15.05 1.16
C GLN A 197 -31.90 16.49 1.44
N GLN A 198 -31.42 17.08 2.53
CA GLN A 198 -31.64 18.50 2.84
C GLN A 198 -31.00 19.43 1.80
N LEU A 199 -29.79 19.10 1.35
CA LEU A 199 -29.08 19.82 0.27
C LEU A 199 -29.92 19.82 -1.02
N PHE A 200 -30.46 18.66 -1.40
CA PHE A 200 -31.29 18.52 -2.59
C PHE A 200 -32.61 19.27 -2.47
N ALA A 201 -33.25 19.24 -1.30
CA ALA A 201 -34.44 20.03 -1.02
C ALA A 201 -34.18 21.55 -1.07
N SER A 202 -33.04 22.01 -0.55
CA SER A 202 -32.62 23.41 -0.65
C SER A 202 -32.28 23.81 -2.10
N LEU A 203 -31.75 22.93 -2.88
CA LEU A 203 -31.52 23.15 -4.33
C LEU A 203 -32.83 23.24 -5.09
N ASP A 204 -33.82 22.38 -4.79
CA ASP A 204 -35.12 22.36 -5.43
C ASP A 204 -35.93 23.64 -5.13
N ALA A 205 -35.66 24.29 -4.00
CA ALA A 205 -36.28 25.58 -3.66
C ALA A 205 -35.77 26.76 -4.53
N VAL A 206 -34.59 26.66 -5.14
CA VAL A 206 -33.94 27.76 -5.88
C VAL A 206 -33.70 27.43 -7.37
N ALA A 207 -33.69 26.16 -7.73
CA ALA A 207 -33.38 25.65 -9.06
C ALA A 207 -34.44 24.62 -9.51
N ALA A 208 -34.51 24.31 -10.82
CA ALA A 208 -35.38 23.25 -11.33
C ALA A 208 -34.70 21.89 -11.19
N VAL A 209 -34.94 21.18 -10.10
CA VAL A 209 -34.27 19.90 -9.82
C VAL A 209 -35.04 18.73 -10.44
N GLN A 210 -34.32 17.85 -11.14
CA GLN A 210 -34.85 16.59 -11.68
C GLN A 210 -34.00 15.42 -11.14
N VAL A 211 -34.65 14.39 -10.63
CA VAL A 211 -33.98 13.17 -10.16
C VAL A 211 -34.06 12.10 -11.25
N LEU A 212 -32.90 11.60 -11.68
CA LEU A 212 -32.82 10.55 -12.69
C LEU A 212 -32.13 9.31 -12.12
N GLN A 213 -32.77 8.17 -12.30
CA GLN A 213 -32.19 6.85 -12.09
C GLN A 213 -32.07 6.14 -13.41
N THR A 214 -30.87 5.79 -13.83
CA THR A 214 -30.58 5.27 -15.17
C THR A 214 -30.66 3.74 -15.28
N SER A 215 -31.00 3.05 -14.18
CA SER A 215 -31.16 1.59 -14.19
C SER A 215 -32.60 1.22 -14.54
N GLU A 216 -32.85 0.85 -15.81
CA GLU A 216 -34.10 0.25 -16.24
C GLU A 216 -33.93 -1.27 -16.38
N ALA A 217 -34.96 -2.03 -15.99
CA ALA A 217 -34.94 -3.48 -16.10
C ALA A 217 -34.75 -3.95 -17.54
N ALA A 218 -33.73 -4.73 -17.81
CA ALA A 218 -33.54 -5.36 -19.10
C ALA A 218 -34.54 -6.52 -19.27
N PRO A 219 -35.31 -6.56 -20.36
CA PRO A 219 -36.45 -7.50 -20.50
C PRO A 219 -36.08 -8.97 -20.66
N ALA A 220 -34.83 -9.32 -20.91
CA ALA A 220 -34.40 -10.69 -21.19
C ALA A 220 -32.99 -11.02 -20.66
N LEU A 221 -32.73 -10.71 -19.40
CA LEU A 221 -31.44 -10.97 -18.79
C LEU A 221 -31.24 -12.46 -18.51
N VAL A 222 -30.22 -13.06 -19.11
CA VAL A 222 -29.79 -14.44 -18.79
C VAL A 222 -29.07 -14.41 -17.45
N ARG A 223 -29.61 -15.15 -16.48
CA ARG A 223 -29.04 -15.23 -15.12
C ARG A 223 -28.54 -16.64 -14.86
N HIS A 224 -27.33 -16.78 -14.34
CA HIS A 224 -26.77 -18.06 -13.96
C HIS A 224 -26.05 -17.97 -12.61
N ARG A 225 -26.14 -19.07 -11.85
CA ARG A 225 -25.34 -19.28 -10.63
C ARG A 225 -24.37 -20.41 -10.85
N PHE A 226 -23.15 -20.25 -10.34
CA PHE A 226 -22.11 -21.27 -10.37
C PHE A 226 -21.63 -21.57 -8.96
N GLU A 227 -21.35 -22.84 -8.73
CA GLU A 227 -20.76 -23.35 -7.48
C GLU A 227 -19.39 -23.94 -7.77
N PHE A 228 -18.40 -23.60 -6.96
CA PHE A 228 -17.03 -24.05 -7.12
C PHE A 228 -16.51 -24.71 -5.84
N PRO A 229 -15.61 -25.70 -5.92
CA PRO A 229 -15.09 -26.38 -4.73
C PRO A 229 -14.27 -25.43 -3.84
N ASP A 230 -13.52 -24.52 -4.43
CA ASP A 230 -12.60 -23.60 -3.76
C ASP A 230 -12.52 -22.25 -4.49
N GLN A 231 -12.00 -21.27 -3.79
CA GLN A 231 -11.86 -19.89 -4.25
C GLN A 231 -10.94 -19.76 -5.48
N ALA A 232 -9.84 -20.51 -5.52
CA ALA A 232 -8.89 -20.40 -6.64
C ALA A 232 -9.54 -20.85 -7.94
N THR A 233 -10.34 -21.92 -7.88
CA THR A 233 -11.14 -22.42 -9.01
C THR A 233 -12.21 -21.40 -9.41
N GLU A 234 -12.90 -20.79 -8.45
CA GLU A 234 -13.90 -19.74 -8.69
C GLU A 234 -13.29 -18.55 -9.45
N ILE A 235 -12.17 -18.02 -8.98
CA ILE A 235 -11.45 -16.90 -9.61
C ILE A 235 -11.01 -17.28 -11.02
N LEU A 236 -10.42 -18.47 -11.20
CA LEU A 236 -9.94 -18.91 -12.51
C LEU A 236 -11.07 -18.98 -13.53
N ARG A 237 -12.24 -19.51 -13.16
CA ARG A 237 -13.40 -19.60 -14.03
C ARG A 237 -14.00 -18.24 -14.38
N CYS A 238 -14.06 -17.34 -13.43
CA CYS A 238 -14.46 -15.95 -13.68
C CYS A 238 -13.53 -15.27 -14.71
N VAL A 239 -12.22 -15.45 -14.58
CA VAL A 239 -11.24 -14.88 -15.51
C VAL A 239 -11.31 -15.54 -16.89
N GLU A 240 -11.48 -16.85 -16.99
CA GLU A 240 -11.68 -17.56 -18.27
C GLU A 240 -12.94 -17.04 -18.99
N TRP A 241 -14.03 -16.82 -18.26
CA TRP A 241 -15.25 -16.24 -18.79
C TRP A 241 -15.00 -14.81 -19.33
N ALA A 242 -14.37 -13.96 -18.56
CA ALA A 242 -14.07 -12.59 -18.99
C ALA A 242 -13.18 -12.57 -20.24
N ARG A 243 -12.16 -13.44 -20.29
CA ARG A 243 -11.29 -13.61 -21.46
C ARG A 243 -12.04 -14.06 -22.69
N THR A 244 -12.95 -15.02 -22.54
CA THR A 244 -13.73 -15.55 -23.65
C THR A 244 -14.64 -14.49 -24.25
N LEU A 245 -15.35 -13.74 -23.42
CA LEU A 245 -16.21 -12.64 -23.87
C LEU A 245 -15.42 -11.49 -24.50
N SER A 246 -14.29 -11.13 -23.91
CA SER A 246 -13.41 -10.08 -24.44
C SER A 246 -12.87 -10.42 -25.85
N ARG A 247 -12.70 -11.70 -26.16
CA ARG A 247 -12.29 -12.15 -27.50
C ARG A 247 -13.47 -12.23 -28.47
N ALA A 248 -14.67 -12.52 -27.97
CA ALA A 248 -15.87 -12.66 -28.78
C ALA A 248 -16.43 -11.30 -29.26
N ASP A 249 -16.45 -10.31 -28.40
CA ASP A 249 -16.93 -8.96 -28.69
C ASP A 249 -15.96 -7.90 -28.16
N SER A 250 -15.27 -7.24 -29.06
CA SER A 250 -14.30 -6.19 -28.74
C SER A 250 -14.90 -4.88 -28.22
N ALA A 251 -16.23 -4.73 -28.27
CA ALA A 251 -16.95 -3.53 -27.81
C ALA A 251 -17.65 -3.74 -26.45
N ALA A 252 -17.77 -4.99 -25.97
CA ALA A 252 -18.50 -5.32 -24.75
C ALA A 252 -17.84 -4.75 -23.49
N HIS A 253 -18.65 -4.20 -22.59
CA HIS A 253 -18.22 -3.83 -21.23
C HIS A 253 -18.49 -4.99 -20.27
N ILE A 254 -17.40 -5.59 -19.77
CA ILE A 254 -17.41 -6.75 -18.90
C ILE A 254 -17.08 -6.31 -17.48
N GLY A 255 -18.02 -6.44 -16.55
CA GLY A 255 -17.85 -6.14 -15.15
C GLY A 255 -17.55 -7.40 -14.32
N ILE A 256 -16.61 -7.30 -13.39
CA ILE A 256 -16.41 -8.27 -12.31
C ILE A 256 -16.59 -7.52 -11.00
N ILE A 257 -17.56 -7.93 -10.20
CA ILE A 257 -17.76 -7.37 -8.86
C ILE A 257 -17.24 -8.36 -7.83
N SER A 258 -16.29 -7.92 -7.05
CA SER A 258 -15.72 -8.69 -5.96
C SER A 258 -15.99 -7.98 -4.63
N ASN A 259 -16.60 -8.71 -3.69
CA ASN A 259 -16.84 -8.24 -2.31
C ASN A 259 -15.87 -8.89 -1.32
N ARG A 260 -14.67 -9.22 -1.77
CA ARG A 260 -13.65 -9.95 -1.02
C ARG A 260 -12.59 -9.02 -0.44
N ASP A 261 -11.78 -9.60 0.45
CA ASP A 261 -10.66 -8.90 1.06
C ASP A 261 -9.55 -8.50 0.05
N GLU A 262 -8.64 -7.66 0.49
CA GLU A 262 -7.53 -7.14 -0.31
C GLU A 262 -6.63 -8.26 -0.90
N THR A 263 -6.46 -9.37 -0.17
CA THR A 263 -5.60 -10.50 -0.57
C THR A 263 -6.19 -11.23 -1.78
N GLN A 264 -7.49 -11.48 -1.71
CA GLN A 264 -8.23 -12.18 -2.77
C GLN A 264 -8.34 -11.32 -4.02
N LEU A 265 -8.54 -10.02 -3.84
CA LEU A 265 -8.55 -9.07 -4.93
C LEU A 265 -7.20 -9.04 -5.66
N LYS A 266 -6.08 -8.99 -4.93
CA LYS A 266 -4.73 -9.07 -5.51
C LYS A 266 -4.52 -10.37 -6.30
N GLN A 267 -5.06 -11.48 -5.82
CA GLN A 267 -5.00 -12.75 -6.54
C GLN A 267 -5.79 -12.69 -7.85
N LEU A 268 -7.04 -12.20 -7.82
CA LEU A 268 -7.88 -11.98 -9.00
C LEU A 268 -7.16 -11.12 -10.06
N GLN A 269 -6.63 -9.98 -9.64
CA GLN A 269 -5.98 -9.03 -10.53
C GLN A 269 -4.69 -9.62 -11.13
N ARG A 270 -3.92 -10.38 -10.36
CA ARG A 270 -2.73 -11.08 -10.84
C ARG A 270 -3.09 -12.12 -11.93
N ILE A 271 -4.17 -12.87 -11.72
CA ILE A 271 -4.63 -13.87 -12.70
C ILE A 271 -5.19 -13.17 -13.94
N LEU A 272 -6.01 -12.12 -13.77
CA LEU A 272 -6.51 -11.31 -14.89
C LEU A 272 -5.37 -10.74 -15.74
N LYS A 273 -4.34 -10.19 -15.09
CA LYS A 273 -3.18 -9.63 -15.78
C LYS A 273 -2.46 -10.69 -16.61
N ARG A 274 -2.28 -11.88 -16.06
CA ARG A 274 -1.65 -13.01 -16.76
C ARG A 274 -2.47 -13.50 -17.96
N GLU A 275 -3.80 -13.63 -17.79
CA GLU A 275 -4.66 -14.26 -18.78
C GLU A 275 -5.14 -13.31 -19.90
N LEU A 276 -5.19 -12.00 -19.61
CA LEU A 276 -5.61 -10.99 -20.60
C LEU A 276 -4.45 -10.45 -21.43
N LEU A 277 -3.20 -10.55 -20.96
CA LEU A 277 -2.03 -10.17 -21.74
C LEU A 277 -1.73 -11.25 -22.80
N ALA A 278 -1.54 -10.82 -24.04
CA ALA A 278 -1.32 -11.72 -25.18
C ALA A 278 0.02 -12.48 -25.16
N ASN A 279 0.98 -12.07 -24.31
CA ASN A 279 2.30 -12.69 -24.16
C ASN A 279 2.67 -12.83 -22.69
N PRO A 280 2.92 -14.05 -22.18
CA PRO A 280 3.38 -14.27 -20.79
C PRO A 280 4.85 -13.94 -20.54
N VAL A 281 5.53 -13.26 -21.46
CA VAL A 281 6.92 -12.77 -21.27
C VAL A 281 6.93 -11.74 -20.14
N PRO A 282 7.96 -11.71 -19.29
CA PRO A 282 7.99 -10.86 -18.11
C PRO A 282 7.62 -9.43 -18.47
N ILE A 283 6.56 -8.97 -17.84
CA ILE A 283 5.91 -7.69 -18.06
C ILE A 283 6.98 -6.61 -17.96
N ARG A 284 7.31 -6.01 -19.07
CA ARG A 284 8.02 -4.73 -19.04
C ARG A 284 7.05 -3.72 -18.42
N ALA A 285 7.54 -2.87 -17.55
CA ALA A 285 6.75 -1.84 -16.86
C ALA A 285 5.95 -0.91 -17.81
N ASN A 286 6.10 -1.06 -19.11
CA ASN A 286 5.45 -0.29 -20.16
C ASN A 286 4.16 -0.90 -20.76
N ASP A 287 3.84 -2.16 -20.43
CA ASP A 287 2.59 -2.75 -20.92
C ASP A 287 1.45 -2.24 -20.05
N GLY A 288 0.53 -1.48 -20.64
CA GLY A 288 -0.64 -0.93 -19.96
C GLY A 288 -1.44 -2.04 -19.24
N ASN A 289 -2.16 -1.67 -18.19
CA ASN A 289 -2.99 -2.64 -17.48
C ASN A 289 -4.11 -3.14 -18.43
N PRO A 290 -4.30 -4.46 -18.64
CA PRO A 290 -5.29 -4.99 -19.58
C PRO A 290 -6.74 -4.89 -19.08
N PHE A 291 -6.95 -4.44 -17.84
CA PHE A 291 -8.26 -4.20 -17.23
C PHE A 291 -8.23 -2.94 -16.38
N ASN A 292 -9.41 -2.38 -16.12
CA ASN A 292 -9.55 -1.32 -15.13
C ASN A 292 -9.88 -1.94 -13.77
N SER A 293 -9.26 -1.43 -12.74
CA SER A 293 -9.62 -1.77 -11.37
C SER A 293 -9.86 -0.50 -10.56
N SER A 294 -10.92 -0.52 -9.81
CA SER A 294 -11.25 0.57 -8.89
C SER A 294 -10.53 0.44 -7.56
N GLN A 295 -10.27 -0.79 -7.17
CA GLN A 295 -9.49 -1.09 -5.99
C GLN A 295 -8.03 -1.27 -6.42
N ALA A 296 -7.15 -0.47 -5.87
CA ALA A 296 -5.75 -0.54 -6.24
C ALA A 296 -5.11 -1.80 -5.67
N ASP A 297 -4.36 -2.50 -6.51
CA ASP A 297 -3.53 -3.63 -6.12
C ASP A 297 -2.46 -3.25 -5.13
N LEU A 298 -1.94 -2.05 -5.28
CA LEU A 298 -0.78 -1.55 -4.58
C LEU A 298 -1.11 -0.20 -3.97
N LYS A 299 -0.61 0.02 -2.78
CA LYS A 299 -0.56 1.34 -2.17
C LYS A 299 0.60 2.11 -2.76
N LEU A 300 0.56 3.44 -2.70
CA LEU A 300 1.64 4.28 -3.22
C LEU A 300 2.99 3.89 -2.59
N ILE A 301 3.00 3.54 -1.31
CA ILE A 301 4.19 3.12 -0.58
C ILE A 301 4.80 1.81 -1.10
N ASP A 302 4.01 0.93 -1.73
CA ASP A 302 4.47 -0.37 -2.25
C ASP A 302 5.17 -0.24 -3.61
N ALA A 303 5.09 0.92 -4.26
CA ALA A 303 5.80 1.16 -5.50
C ALA A 303 7.31 1.19 -5.28
N GLY A 304 8.07 0.45 -6.08
CA GLY A 304 9.53 0.33 -5.91
C GLY A 304 10.25 1.68 -5.83
N ILE A 305 9.88 2.63 -6.70
CA ILE A 305 10.45 3.98 -6.71
C ILE A 305 10.15 4.75 -5.39
N ILE A 306 8.96 4.61 -4.82
CA ILE A 306 8.58 5.26 -3.55
C ILE A 306 9.26 4.56 -2.36
N HIS A 307 9.34 3.23 -2.42
CA HIS A 307 10.03 2.45 -1.41
C HIS A 307 11.51 2.85 -1.29
N ASP A 308 12.19 3.05 -2.43
CA ASP A 308 13.57 3.51 -2.48
C ASP A 308 13.69 4.98 -2.03
N ALA A 309 12.70 5.84 -2.34
CA ALA A 309 12.65 7.19 -1.79
C ALA A 309 12.68 7.19 -0.26
N PHE A 310 11.85 6.35 0.38
CA PHE A 310 11.85 6.25 1.84
C PHE A 310 13.13 5.64 2.41
N ALA A 311 13.80 4.73 1.69
CA ALA A 311 15.12 4.25 2.09
C ALA A 311 16.15 5.39 2.12
N LEU A 312 16.18 6.24 1.08
CA LEU A 312 17.03 7.45 1.05
C LEU A 312 16.69 8.45 2.16
N LEU A 313 15.40 8.71 2.37
CA LEU A 313 14.94 9.65 3.38
C LEU A 313 15.23 9.18 4.82
N ASN A 314 15.18 7.88 5.08
CA ASN A 314 15.52 7.30 6.38
C ASN A 314 16.99 7.53 6.76
N LEU A 315 17.90 7.67 5.79
CA LEU A 315 19.28 8.09 6.08
C LEU A 315 19.32 9.45 6.79
N GLY A 316 18.42 10.38 6.43
CA GLY A 316 18.28 11.70 7.06
C GLY A 316 17.79 11.64 8.52
N ARG A 317 17.12 10.55 8.93
CA ARG A 317 16.71 10.32 10.33
C ARG A 317 17.87 9.87 11.24
N GLY A 318 19.05 9.59 10.68
CA GLY A 318 20.17 9.02 11.40
C GLY A 318 20.10 7.52 11.63
N ILE A 319 19.11 6.84 11.05
CA ILE A 319 19.03 5.37 11.01
C ILE A 319 20.00 4.88 9.92
N GLN A 320 20.94 4.06 10.34
CA GLN A 320 22.01 3.58 9.48
C GLN A 320 21.95 2.06 9.44
N ASP A 321 20.89 1.55 8.86
CA ASP A 321 20.73 0.12 8.65
C ASP A 321 21.53 -0.32 7.39
N SER A 322 22.34 -1.34 7.55
CA SER A 322 23.16 -1.84 6.45
C SER A 322 22.32 -2.44 5.31
N ASP A 323 21.15 -3.01 5.61
CA ASP A 323 20.25 -3.52 4.59
C ASP A 323 19.60 -2.39 3.77
N ASP A 324 19.25 -1.27 4.41
CA ASP A 324 18.73 -0.08 3.71
C ASP A 324 19.78 0.51 2.76
N ILE A 325 21.06 0.54 3.18
CA ILE A 325 22.16 0.98 2.32
C ILE A 325 22.36 0.02 1.16
N CYS A 326 22.31 -1.30 1.38
CA CYS A 326 22.37 -2.28 0.32
C CYS A 326 21.21 -2.17 -0.67
N ARG A 327 20.03 -1.77 -0.20
CA ARG A 327 18.91 -1.47 -1.07
C ARG A 327 19.21 -0.27 -1.97
N ILE A 328 19.74 0.81 -1.41
CA ILE A 328 20.15 1.99 -2.18
C ILE A 328 21.22 1.64 -3.23
N LEU A 329 22.19 0.80 -2.88
CA LEU A 329 23.21 0.32 -3.83
C LEU A 329 22.59 -0.43 -5.03
N ARG A 330 21.51 -1.16 -4.81
CA ARG A 330 20.77 -1.92 -5.85
C ARG A 330 19.71 -1.11 -6.55
N SER A 331 19.36 0.06 -6.04
CA SER A 331 18.29 0.88 -6.59
C SER A 331 18.60 1.34 -8.01
N PRO A 332 17.68 1.11 -8.97
CA PRO A 332 17.77 1.70 -10.30
C PRO A 332 17.32 3.18 -10.33
N PHE A 333 16.80 3.68 -9.20
CA PHE A 333 16.18 5.01 -9.09
C PHE A 333 17.13 6.06 -8.49
N THR A 334 18.42 5.81 -8.50
CA THR A 334 19.44 6.78 -8.10
C THR A 334 20.38 7.08 -9.26
N ASP A 335 20.92 8.29 -9.26
CA ASP A 335 21.86 8.72 -10.30
C ASP A 335 23.08 7.79 -10.38
N GLY A 336 23.61 7.56 -11.59
CA GLY A 336 24.74 6.67 -11.82
C GLY A 336 24.42 5.17 -11.64
N ALA A 337 23.13 4.76 -11.56
CA ALA A 337 22.76 3.37 -11.28
C ALA A 337 23.26 2.37 -12.33
N GLU A 338 23.27 2.74 -13.61
CA GLU A 338 23.76 1.88 -14.67
C GLU A 338 25.29 1.98 -14.84
N GLU A 339 25.84 3.19 -14.77
CA GLU A 339 27.27 3.46 -14.95
C GLU A 339 28.12 2.88 -13.82
N GLU A 340 27.62 2.90 -12.60
CA GLU A 340 28.30 2.39 -11.40
C GLU A 340 27.85 0.98 -10.99
N LYS A 341 27.07 0.28 -11.81
CA LYS A 341 26.42 -0.98 -11.46
C LYS A 341 27.38 -2.03 -10.90
N GLU A 342 28.50 -2.27 -11.58
CA GLU A 342 29.48 -3.25 -11.14
C GLU A 342 30.15 -2.83 -9.81
N ALA A 343 30.52 -1.55 -9.70
CA ALA A 343 31.14 -1.02 -8.49
C ALA A 343 30.17 -1.09 -7.29
N ARG A 344 28.87 -0.81 -7.48
CA ARG A 344 27.83 -0.95 -6.47
C ARG A 344 27.66 -2.41 -6.00
N ILE A 345 27.71 -3.38 -6.91
CA ILE A 345 27.71 -4.82 -6.57
C ILE A 345 28.93 -5.19 -5.73
N GLN A 346 30.12 -4.72 -6.11
CA GLN A 346 31.35 -4.95 -5.34
C GLN A 346 31.26 -4.30 -3.95
N MET A 347 30.69 -3.10 -3.85
CA MET A 347 30.49 -2.43 -2.57
C MET A 347 29.50 -3.19 -1.68
N GLU A 348 28.38 -3.69 -2.18
CA GLU A 348 27.47 -4.53 -1.42
C GLU A 348 28.17 -5.80 -0.92
N SER A 349 28.93 -6.47 -1.79
CA SER A 349 29.69 -7.65 -1.42
C SER A 349 30.73 -7.36 -0.33
N PHE A 350 31.38 -6.21 -0.40
CA PHE A 350 32.31 -5.74 0.63
C PHE A 350 31.59 -5.45 1.95
N MET A 351 30.43 -4.76 1.91
CA MET A 351 29.63 -4.48 3.09
C MET A 351 29.21 -5.75 3.81
N ARG A 352 28.66 -6.72 3.10
CA ARG A 352 28.20 -8.01 3.69
C ARG A 352 29.30 -8.80 4.38
N ARG A 353 30.56 -8.57 4.00
CA ARG A 353 31.73 -9.24 4.63
C ARG A 353 32.31 -8.48 5.81
N ASN A 354 32.19 -7.14 5.81
CA ASN A 354 32.99 -6.29 6.69
C ASN A 354 32.17 -5.41 7.63
N PHE A 355 30.86 -5.21 7.36
CA PHE A 355 29.99 -4.38 8.19
C PHE A 355 29.07 -5.27 9.06
N GLY A 356 28.69 -4.75 10.20
CA GLY A 356 27.58 -5.27 11.00
C GLY A 356 26.22 -4.79 10.46
N ASN A 357 25.17 -4.99 11.24
CA ASN A 357 23.81 -4.56 10.90
C ASN A 357 23.65 -3.01 10.80
N ARG A 358 24.59 -2.26 11.31
CA ARG A 358 24.65 -0.79 11.20
C ARG A 358 26.00 -0.34 10.68
N CYS A 359 26.00 0.70 9.87
CA CYS A 359 27.22 1.34 9.42
C CYS A 359 27.20 2.86 9.67
N GLN A 360 28.37 3.47 9.76
CA GLN A 360 28.53 4.91 9.86
C GLN A 360 28.52 5.53 8.46
N LEU A 361 27.58 6.46 8.19
CA LEU A 361 27.44 7.08 6.88
C LEU A 361 28.69 7.83 6.43
N SER A 362 29.43 8.45 7.36
CA SER A 362 30.68 9.13 7.05
C SER A 362 31.76 8.16 6.53
N GLU A 363 31.84 6.98 7.11
CA GLU A 363 32.79 5.95 6.68
C GLU A 363 32.35 5.32 5.36
N PHE A 364 31.05 5.03 5.20
CA PHE A 364 30.48 4.55 3.96
C PHE A 364 30.73 5.52 2.80
N SER A 365 30.45 6.82 3.01
CA SER A 365 30.71 7.86 2.01
C SER A 365 32.20 7.97 1.64
N ARG A 366 33.10 7.81 2.62
CA ARG A 366 34.54 7.79 2.36
C ARG A 366 34.95 6.59 1.49
N LEU A 367 34.39 5.42 1.74
CA LEU A 367 34.67 4.22 0.96
C LEU A 367 34.17 4.33 -0.48
N LEU A 368 32.96 4.86 -0.71
CA LEU A 368 32.41 5.10 -2.06
C LEU A 368 33.32 6.02 -2.90
N ASN A 369 34.01 6.96 -2.26
CA ASN A 369 34.90 7.90 -2.96
C ASN A 369 36.37 7.44 -3.04
N SER A 370 36.67 6.19 -2.67
CA SER A 370 38.03 5.64 -2.72
C SER A 370 38.40 5.15 -4.10
N GLN A 371 39.09 5.97 -4.89
CA GLN A 371 39.49 5.70 -6.30
C GLN A 371 40.33 4.44 -6.50
N SER A 372 41.02 3.95 -5.47
CA SER A 372 41.89 2.77 -5.57
C SER A 372 41.17 1.42 -5.40
N ARG A 373 39.84 1.44 -5.33
CA ARG A 373 39.01 0.25 -5.05
C ARG A 373 38.02 -0.05 -6.16
N ASP A 374 37.76 -1.33 -6.39
CA ASP A 374 36.80 -1.85 -7.38
C ASP A 374 35.37 -1.42 -7.11
N TYR A 375 35.07 -0.89 -5.90
CA TYR A 375 33.80 -0.36 -5.47
C TYR A 375 33.74 1.18 -5.45
N TYR A 376 34.50 1.84 -6.29
CA TYR A 376 34.49 3.30 -6.45
C TYR A 376 33.20 3.78 -7.11
N CYS A 377 32.33 4.48 -6.38
CA CYS A 377 31.02 4.99 -6.82
C CYS A 377 30.92 6.50 -6.56
N PRO A 378 31.56 7.36 -7.36
CA PRO A 378 31.61 8.80 -7.11
C PRO A 378 30.26 9.50 -7.26
N VAL A 379 29.37 9.05 -8.17
CA VAL A 379 28.05 9.64 -8.40
C VAL A 379 27.17 9.41 -7.17
N LEU A 380 27.05 8.15 -6.71
CA LEU A 380 26.35 7.84 -5.48
C LEU A 380 27.00 8.52 -4.27
N GLY A 381 28.33 8.58 -4.23
CA GLY A 381 29.10 9.28 -3.18
C GLY A 381 28.79 10.76 -3.09
N ALA A 382 28.48 11.44 -4.20
CA ALA A 382 28.04 12.83 -4.23
C ALA A 382 26.69 13.03 -3.53
N GLY A 383 25.75 12.08 -3.69
CA GLY A 383 24.47 12.06 -2.98
C GLY A 383 24.66 12.00 -1.46
N PHE A 384 25.55 11.11 -0.98
CA PHE A 384 25.87 11.05 0.46
C PHE A 384 26.57 12.32 0.98
N ALA A 385 27.38 12.98 0.18
CA ALA A 385 27.96 14.28 0.51
C ALA A 385 26.87 15.36 0.59
N GLY A 386 25.85 15.33 -0.28
CA GLY A 386 24.65 16.16 -0.21
C GLY A 386 23.90 15.97 1.11
N LEU A 387 23.62 14.74 1.48
CA LEU A 387 23.00 14.41 2.77
C LEU A 387 23.81 14.97 3.96
N ALA A 388 25.12 14.83 3.96
CA ALA A 388 25.97 15.36 5.04
C ALA A 388 25.88 16.89 5.15
N ARG A 389 25.80 17.61 4.04
CA ARG A 389 25.58 19.08 4.02
C ARG A 389 24.23 19.46 4.64
N ARG A 390 23.18 18.66 4.39
CA ARG A 390 21.81 18.89 4.89
C ARG A 390 21.59 18.45 6.33
N ALA A 391 22.49 17.71 6.94
CA ALA A 391 22.31 17.13 8.27
C ALA A 391 21.93 18.15 9.37
N ARG A 392 22.29 19.44 9.21
CA ARG A 392 21.89 20.52 10.12
C ARG A 392 20.45 20.96 9.90
N SER A 393 19.98 21.06 8.65
CA SER A 393 18.61 21.48 8.31
C SER A 393 17.56 20.43 8.67
N LEU A 394 17.97 19.17 8.85
CA LEU A 394 17.09 18.09 9.27
C LEU A 394 16.86 18.01 10.79
N LYS A 395 17.46 18.93 11.56
CA LYS A 395 17.31 19.00 13.02
C LYS A 395 16.27 20.05 13.41
N GLY A 396 15.61 19.83 14.56
CA GLY A 396 14.65 20.76 15.13
C GLY A 396 13.20 20.48 14.71
N LEU A 397 12.34 21.46 14.97
CA LEU A 397 10.91 21.42 14.66
C LEU A 397 10.59 22.44 13.57
N ALA A 398 9.89 22.02 12.53
CA ALA A 398 9.46 22.89 11.44
C ALA A 398 8.07 22.48 10.91
N SER A 399 7.46 23.31 10.05
CA SER A 399 6.18 23.02 9.41
C SER A 399 6.31 21.88 8.39
N SER A 400 5.19 21.23 8.07
CA SER A 400 5.15 20.19 7.02
C SER A 400 5.61 20.73 5.66
N ALA A 401 5.25 21.97 5.32
CA ALA A 401 5.70 22.62 4.08
C ALA A 401 7.23 22.78 4.01
N PHE A 402 7.88 23.13 5.12
CA PHE A 402 9.35 23.17 5.20
C PHE A 402 9.94 21.76 4.98
N TRP A 403 9.37 20.75 5.63
CA TRP A 403 9.85 19.37 5.48
C TRP A 403 9.67 18.83 4.08
N VAL A 404 8.58 19.16 3.37
CA VAL A 404 8.40 18.82 1.95
C VAL A 404 9.55 19.36 1.11
N GLY A 405 9.96 20.63 1.33
CA GLY A 405 11.13 21.19 0.66
C GLY A 405 12.44 20.43 0.97
N GLN A 406 12.64 20.00 2.22
CA GLN A 406 13.83 19.22 2.60
C GLN A 406 13.79 17.80 2.01
N ILE A 407 12.61 17.15 1.96
CA ILE A 407 12.38 15.84 1.33
C ILE A 407 12.74 15.92 -0.16
N ALA A 408 12.17 16.87 -0.88
CA ALA A 408 12.44 17.06 -2.32
C ALA A 408 13.93 17.33 -2.58
N ALA A 409 14.55 18.18 -1.79
CA ALA A 409 15.97 18.53 -1.93
C ALA A 409 16.90 17.35 -1.61
N LEU A 410 16.56 16.51 -0.62
CA LEU A 410 17.34 15.32 -0.29
C LEU A 410 17.26 14.28 -1.40
N LEU A 411 16.06 14.03 -1.94
CA LEU A 411 15.89 13.10 -3.05
C LEU A 411 16.58 13.59 -4.33
N ALA A 412 16.58 14.91 -4.56
CA ALA A 412 17.29 15.51 -5.69
C ALA A 412 18.83 15.37 -5.58
N ASP A 413 19.42 15.38 -4.36
CA ASP A 413 20.85 15.13 -4.18
C ASP A 413 21.28 13.72 -4.66
N PHE A 414 20.34 12.76 -4.71
CA PHE A 414 20.54 11.41 -5.24
C PHE A 414 20.03 11.21 -6.69
N GLY A 415 19.53 12.27 -7.33
CA GLY A 415 18.98 12.21 -8.70
C GLY A 415 17.70 11.36 -8.83
N TRP A 416 17.01 11.07 -7.73
CA TRP A 416 15.92 10.08 -7.65
C TRP A 416 14.78 10.32 -8.68
N GLN A 417 14.34 11.56 -8.90
CA GLN A 417 13.25 11.85 -9.83
C GLN A 417 13.64 11.77 -11.30
N GLN A 418 14.92 11.88 -11.62
CA GLN A 418 15.40 11.96 -13.01
C GLN A 418 15.52 10.60 -13.68
N THR A 419 15.37 9.53 -12.91
CA THR A 419 15.60 8.14 -13.35
C THR A 419 14.32 7.39 -13.74
N ALA A 420 13.14 8.00 -13.60
CA ALA A 420 11.89 7.40 -14.02
C ALA A 420 11.85 7.24 -15.56
N ARG A 421 11.65 6.01 -16.03
CA ARG A 421 11.77 5.65 -17.45
C ARG A 421 10.46 5.17 -18.08
N GLY A 422 9.48 4.80 -17.26
CA GLY A 422 8.22 4.20 -17.70
C GLY A 422 7.01 5.08 -17.44
N LYS A 423 5.94 4.89 -18.23
CA LYS A 423 4.66 5.60 -18.04
C LYS A 423 4.11 5.39 -16.63
N LEU A 424 4.19 4.16 -16.11
CA LEU A 424 3.74 3.81 -14.77
C LEU A 424 4.51 4.56 -13.69
N GLU A 425 5.83 4.67 -13.82
CA GLU A 425 6.68 5.39 -12.87
C GLU A 425 6.36 6.89 -12.85
N LEU A 426 6.07 7.48 -14.02
CA LEU A 426 5.65 8.88 -14.12
C LEU A 426 4.29 9.09 -13.43
N GLU A 427 3.33 8.19 -13.62
CA GLU A 427 2.03 8.24 -12.94
C GLU A 427 2.17 8.10 -11.41
N ILE A 428 3.12 7.29 -10.93
CA ILE A 428 3.45 7.16 -9.51
C ILE A 428 4.10 8.44 -8.98
N LEU A 429 5.00 9.08 -9.76
CA LEU A 429 5.60 10.36 -9.38
C LEU A 429 4.59 11.49 -9.32
N ASP A 430 3.60 11.55 -10.22
CA ASP A 430 2.48 12.49 -10.14
C ASP A 430 1.74 12.33 -8.80
N GLN A 431 1.43 11.08 -8.41
CA GLN A 431 0.75 10.78 -7.13
C GLN A 431 1.63 11.10 -5.91
N TRP A 432 2.93 10.88 -6.02
CA TRP A 432 3.88 11.29 -4.97
C TRP A 432 3.88 12.81 -4.80
N GLN A 433 3.86 13.56 -5.89
CA GLN A 433 3.78 15.02 -5.86
C GLN A 433 2.47 15.49 -5.22
N GLU A 434 1.32 14.87 -5.58
CA GLU A 434 0.04 15.12 -4.91
C GLU A 434 0.12 14.87 -3.40
N ALA A 435 0.76 13.77 -2.98
CA ALA A 435 0.94 13.45 -1.56
C ALA A 435 1.78 14.49 -0.83
N LEU A 436 2.85 14.98 -1.46
CA LEU A 436 3.67 16.07 -0.92
C LEU A 436 2.89 17.38 -0.77
N GLU A 437 2.05 17.73 -1.74
CA GLU A 437 1.20 18.92 -1.71
C GLU A 437 0.14 18.83 -0.61
N LEU A 438 -0.54 17.69 -0.48
CA LEU A 438 -1.50 17.43 0.60
C LEU A 438 -0.83 17.54 1.97
N PHE A 439 0.38 16.99 2.12
CA PHE A 439 1.13 17.09 3.37
C PHE A 439 1.61 18.53 3.66
N ALA A 440 2.04 19.27 2.64
CA ALA A 440 2.42 20.68 2.78
C ALA A 440 1.23 21.53 3.21
N ASN A 441 0.05 21.34 2.57
CA ASN A 441 -1.18 22.07 2.87
C ASN A 441 -1.71 21.76 4.28
N ALA A 442 -1.41 20.59 4.81
CA ALA A 442 -1.75 20.22 6.19
C ALA A 442 -0.91 20.95 7.25
N SER A 443 -0.07 21.93 6.89
CA SER A 443 0.82 22.63 7.82
C SER A 443 0.10 23.33 8.97
N VAL A 444 -1.11 23.83 8.73
CA VAL A 444 -1.96 24.46 9.75
C VAL A 444 -2.43 23.40 10.77
N ALA A 445 -2.78 22.20 10.28
CA ALA A 445 -3.27 21.09 11.10
C ALA A 445 -2.17 20.39 11.90
N VAL A 446 -0.97 20.31 11.33
CA VAL A 446 0.14 19.51 11.87
C VAL A 446 0.98 20.30 12.89
N GLY A 447 1.06 21.63 12.74
CA GLY A 447 1.96 22.46 13.52
C GLY A 447 3.44 22.21 13.19
N LYS A 448 4.33 22.48 14.18
CA LYS A 448 5.76 22.23 14.03
C LYS A 448 6.11 20.83 14.52
N ILE A 449 6.70 20.01 13.65
CA ILE A 449 7.09 18.62 13.93
C ILE A 449 8.55 18.37 13.60
N SER A 450 9.10 17.27 14.10
CA SER A 450 10.45 16.80 13.74
C SER A 450 10.47 16.16 12.33
N PHE A 451 11.65 16.09 11.72
CA PHE A 451 11.83 15.38 10.45
C PHE A 451 11.40 13.91 10.53
N ALA A 452 11.72 13.23 11.63
CA ALA A 452 11.30 11.84 11.85
C ALA A 452 9.78 11.68 11.88
N THR A 453 9.05 12.58 12.55
CA THR A 453 7.60 12.61 12.58
C THR A 453 7.03 12.93 11.18
N ALA A 454 7.65 13.88 10.46
CA ALA A 454 7.24 14.22 9.10
C ALA A 454 7.33 13.01 8.16
N LEU A 455 8.44 12.25 8.20
CA LEU A 455 8.58 11.04 7.41
C LEU A 455 7.58 9.96 7.80
N SER A 456 7.34 9.74 9.09
CA SER A 456 6.35 8.77 9.57
C SER A 456 4.96 9.12 9.03
N ARG A 457 4.55 10.40 9.09
CA ARG A 457 3.27 10.87 8.57
C ARG A 457 3.18 10.74 7.04
N MET A 458 4.26 11.05 6.32
CA MET A 458 4.33 10.81 4.87
C MET A 458 4.23 9.32 4.52
N GLN A 459 4.90 8.44 5.26
CA GLN A 459 4.76 6.99 5.07
C GLN A 459 3.32 6.53 5.28
N THR A 460 2.67 7.00 6.35
CA THR A 460 1.26 6.72 6.62
C THR A 460 0.37 7.22 5.48
N LEU A 461 0.59 8.45 5.00
CA LEU A 461 -0.16 9.00 3.88
C LEU A 461 0.00 8.16 2.61
N CYS A 462 1.22 7.79 2.23
CA CYS A 462 1.49 6.94 1.07
C CYS A 462 0.96 5.50 1.24
N ALA A 463 0.90 4.98 2.47
CA ALA A 463 0.30 3.69 2.78
C ALA A 463 -1.23 3.70 2.69
N GLN A 464 -1.85 4.87 2.78
CA GLN A 464 -3.29 5.07 2.64
C GLN A 464 -3.71 5.36 1.20
N GLN A 465 -2.85 6.03 0.44
CA GLN A 465 -3.13 6.32 -0.95
C GLN A 465 -3.00 5.05 -1.78
N ALA A 466 -4.13 4.67 -2.37
CA ALA A 466 -4.17 3.63 -3.39
C ALA A 466 -3.49 4.15 -4.66
N GLN A 467 -2.67 3.34 -5.32
CA GLN A 467 -2.15 3.68 -6.65
C GLN A 467 -3.33 3.86 -7.62
N ARG A 468 -3.60 5.09 -8.01
CA ARG A 468 -4.63 5.38 -9.01
C ARG A 468 -4.06 5.12 -10.39
N LEU A 469 -4.21 3.90 -10.88
CA LEU A 469 -3.97 3.67 -12.29
C LEU A 469 -4.98 4.49 -13.10
N LYS A 470 -4.50 5.28 -14.06
CA LYS A 470 -5.39 6.06 -14.92
C LYS A 470 -6.34 5.11 -15.63
N PHE A 471 -7.63 5.40 -15.50
CA PHE A 471 -8.68 4.68 -16.15
C PHE A 471 -8.46 4.70 -17.68
N ASP A 472 -8.33 3.51 -18.30
CA ASP A 472 -8.25 3.39 -19.74
C ASP A 472 -9.65 3.10 -20.32
N PRO A 473 -10.25 4.05 -21.07
CA PRO A 473 -11.58 3.85 -21.66
C PRO A 473 -11.64 2.71 -22.69
N ARG A 474 -10.49 2.19 -23.14
CA ARG A 474 -10.40 1.10 -24.11
C ARG A 474 -10.42 -0.29 -23.47
N CYS A 475 -10.16 -0.40 -22.17
CA CYS A 475 -10.20 -1.69 -21.46
C CYS A 475 -11.63 -2.19 -21.36
N GLN A 476 -11.87 -3.41 -21.82
CA GLN A 476 -13.18 -4.06 -21.81
C GLN A 476 -13.56 -4.57 -20.41
N VAL A 477 -12.59 -5.12 -19.69
CA VAL A 477 -12.79 -5.71 -18.38
C VAL A 477 -12.58 -4.67 -17.29
N SER A 478 -13.49 -4.63 -16.33
CA SER A 478 -13.39 -3.73 -15.17
C SER A 478 -13.74 -4.48 -13.88
N VAL A 479 -12.93 -4.29 -12.85
CA VAL A 479 -13.12 -4.87 -11.52
C VAL A 479 -13.57 -3.79 -10.54
N TYR A 480 -14.68 -4.01 -9.83
CA TYR A 480 -15.28 -3.05 -8.90
C TYR A 480 -15.71 -3.73 -7.60
N SER A 481 -15.84 -2.95 -6.54
CA SER A 481 -16.68 -3.30 -5.40
C SER A 481 -18.16 -3.05 -5.73
N VAL A 482 -19.07 -3.58 -4.92
CA VAL A 482 -20.52 -3.37 -5.11
C VAL A 482 -20.87 -1.89 -5.13
N THR A 483 -20.40 -1.13 -4.15
CA THR A 483 -20.70 0.31 -4.00
C THR A 483 -20.20 1.15 -5.17
N GLU A 484 -19.13 0.71 -5.82
CA GLU A 484 -18.50 1.43 -6.94
C GLU A 484 -19.13 1.10 -8.28
N ALA A 485 -19.73 -0.09 -8.40
CA ALA A 485 -20.40 -0.53 -9.62
C ALA A 485 -21.83 0.01 -9.75
N VAL A 486 -22.46 0.38 -8.62
CA VAL A 486 -23.82 0.93 -8.60
C VAL A 486 -23.89 2.22 -9.43
N GLY A 487 -24.76 2.21 -10.44
CA GLY A 487 -24.97 3.34 -11.36
C GLY A 487 -24.15 3.27 -12.66
N LEU A 488 -23.28 2.27 -12.82
CA LEU A 488 -22.59 1.98 -14.08
C LEU A 488 -23.46 1.02 -14.92
N SER A 489 -23.15 0.87 -16.22
CA SER A 489 -23.83 -0.05 -17.13
C SER A 489 -22.85 -1.10 -17.66
N PHE A 490 -23.31 -2.33 -17.77
CA PHE A 490 -22.53 -3.47 -18.20
C PHE A 490 -23.25 -4.25 -19.30
N ASP A 491 -22.52 -4.84 -20.24
CA ASP A 491 -23.09 -5.84 -21.14
C ASP A 491 -23.10 -7.20 -20.45
N HIS A 492 -22.02 -7.53 -19.78
CA HIS A 492 -21.87 -8.75 -19.02
C HIS A 492 -21.34 -8.45 -17.62
N LEU A 493 -21.92 -9.11 -16.62
CA LEU A 493 -21.53 -8.90 -15.23
C LEU A 493 -21.33 -10.24 -14.51
N TRP A 494 -20.23 -10.36 -13.76
CA TRP A 494 -20.00 -11.47 -12.84
C TRP A 494 -19.90 -10.98 -11.41
N LEU A 495 -20.75 -11.53 -10.54
CA LEU A 495 -20.74 -11.34 -9.10
C LEU A 495 -19.90 -12.45 -8.48
N LEU A 496 -18.67 -12.15 -8.07
CA LEU A 496 -17.66 -13.09 -7.59
C LEU A 496 -17.67 -13.15 -6.07
N GLY A 497 -17.80 -14.37 -5.51
CA GLY A 497 -17.73 -14.57 -4.07
C GLY A 497 -18.97 -14.14 -3.31
N PHE A 498 -20.16 -14.33 -3.88
CA PHE A 498 -21.44 -13.97 -3.25
C PHE A 498 -21.98 -15.16 -2.44
N ASP A 499 -21.36 -15.45 -1.32
CA ASP A 499 -21.82 -16.45 -0.34
C ASP A 499 -22.57 -15.79 0.83
N ASP A 500 -23.15 -16.63 1.70
CA ASP A 500 -23.98 -16.23 2.84
C ASP A 500 -23.20 -15.54 3.98
N ARG A 501 -21.89 -15.66 4.00
CA ARG A 501 -21.03 -15.05 5.01
C ARG A 501 -20.58 -13.63 4.64
N HIS A 502 -20.33 -13.42 3.33
CA HIS A 502 -19.73 -12.18 2.86
C HIS A 502 -20.73 -11.22 2.22
N TRP A 503 -21.90 -11.71 1.81
CA TRP A 503 -22.94 -10.87 1.23
C TRP A 503 -24.35 -11.29 1.68
N PRO A 504 -25.14 -10.40 2.34
CA PRO A 504 -24.80 -9.01 2.68
C PRO A 504 -23.68 -8.89 3.70
N GLU A 505 -22.97 -7.76 3.68
CA GLU A 505 -21.92 -7.47 4.65
C GLU A 505 -22.47 -7.48 6.06
N ALA A 506 -21.72 -8.02 7.01
CA ALA A 506 -22.09 -8.01 8.41
C ALA A 506 -22.20 -6.58 8.97
N ALA A 507 -23.14 -6.36 9.88
CA ALA A 507 -23.22 -5.10 10.58
C ALA A 507 -21.92 -4.85 11.40
N SER A 508 -21.39 -3.64 11.28
CA SER A 508 -20.21 -3.16 11.98
C SER A 508 -20.44 -1.76 12.52
N PRO A 509 -21.24 -1.63 13.60
CA PRO A 509 -21.55 -0.33 14.18
C PRO A 509 -20.30 0.36 14.72
N SER A 510 -20.26 1.69 14.62
CA SER A 510 -19.15 2.45 15.19
C SER A 510 -19.14 2.32 16.73
N PRO A 511 -18.00 2.00 17.35
CA PRO A 511 -17.90 1.95 18.81
C PRO A 511 -18.00 3.35 19.45
N TYR A 512 -17.78 4.40 18.68
CA TYR A 512 -17.75 5.80 19.14
C TYR A 512 -19.12 6.47 19.16
N LEU A 513 -20.14 5.82 18.59
CA LEU A 513 -21.52 6.34 18.58
C LEU A 513 -22.43 5.39 19.36
N PRO A 514 -23.41 5.91 20.14
CA PRO A 514 -24.37 5.05 20.80
C PRO A 514 -25.11 4.15 19.80
N TYR A 515 -25.18 2.86 20.11
CA TYR A 515 -25.77 1.88 19.20
C TYR A 515 -27.24 2.19 18.85
N ASP A 516 -28.04 2.56 19.86
CA ASP A 516 -29.44 2.88 19.66
C ASP A 516 -29.64 4.07 18.72
N LEU A 517 -28.77 5.07 18.84
CA LEU A 517 -28.76 6.24 17.97
C LEU A 517 -28.46 5.87 16.51
N GLN A 518 -27.43 5.02 16.31
CA GLN A 518 -27.07 4.53 14.97
C GLN A 518 -28.23 3.74 14.35
N LYS A 519 -28.90 2.92 15.15
CA LYS A 519 -30.04 2.10 14.72
C LYS A 519 -31.24 2.96 14.36
N GLN A 520 -31.62 3.92 15.21
CA GLN A 520 -32.75 4.83 14.97
C GLN A 520 -32.58 5.69 13.71
N ALA A 521 -31.34 6.13 13.46
CA ALA A 521 -31.00 6.90 12.28
C ALA A 521 -30.80 6.02 11.01
N ALA A 522 -30.96 4.70 11.13
CA ALA A 522 -30.71 3.73 10.05
C ALA A 522 -29.32 3.94 9.36
N MET A 523 -28.29 4.22 10.17
CA MET A 523 -26.94 4.45 9.64
C MET A 523 -26.39 3.18 8.97
N PRO A 524 -25.69 3.28 7.84
CA PRO A 524 -24.99 2.15 7.26
C PRO A 524 -24.07 1.49 8.27
N GLY A 525 -24.07 0.16 8.32
CA GLY A 525 -23.28 -0.60 9.28
C GLY A 525 -23.90 -0.78 10.66
N SER A 526 -24.96 -0.03 11.01
CA SER A 526 -25.51 -0.03 12.37
C SER A 526 -26.18 -1.34 12.78
N HIS A 527 -26.92 -1.98 11.87
CA HIS A 527 -27.77 -3.12 12.18
C HIS A 527 -27.92 -4.03 10.96
N SER A 528 -28.09 -5.34 11.19
CA SER A 528 -28.19 -6.34 10.12
C SER A 528 -29.34 -6.08 9.14
N GLU A 529 -30.49 -5.60 9.64
CA GLU A 529 -31.64 -5.26 8.82
C GLU A 529 -31.35 -4.08 7.89
N VAL A 530 -30.67 -3.04 8.39
CA VAL A 530 -30.23 -1.89 7.58
C VAL A 530 -29.24 -2.36 6.51
N GLN A 531 -28.27 -3.19 6.86
CA GLN A 531 -27.31 -3.76 5.91
C GLN A 531 -28.01 -4.62 4.84
N PHE A 532 -29.00 -5.43 5.23
CA PHE A 532 -29.78 -6.23 4.29
C PHE A 532 -30.54 -5.35 3.29
N GLU A 533 -31.20 -4.27 3.76
CA GLU A 533 -31.95 -3.35 2.90
C GLU A 533 -31.02 -2.57 1.95
N LEU A 534 -29.85 -2.13 2.43
CA LEU A 534 -28.82 -1.50 1.60
C LEU A 534 -28.30 -2.46 0.52
N ALA A 535 -28.01 -3.71 0.91
CA ALA A 535 -27.57 -4.76 0.01
C ALA A 535 -28.66 -5.06 -1.03
N ARG A 536 -29.93 -5.14 -0.62
CA ARG A 536 -31.07 -5.38 -1.50
C ARG A 536 -31.23 -4.28 -2.55
N ALA A 537 -31.15 -3.03 -2.12
CA ALA A 537 -31.23 -1.89 -3.03
C ALA A 537 -30.06 -1.86 -4.04
N SER A 538 -28.83 -2.05 -3.57
CA SER A 538 -27.65 -2.10 -4.42
C SER A 538 -27.69 -3.27 -5.41
N PHE A 539 -28.11 -4.45 -4.96
CA PHE A 539 -28.25 -5.63 -5.81
C PHE A 539 -29.31 -5.45 -6.90
N ALA A 540 -30.46 -4.84 -6.56
CA ALA A 540 -31.51 -4.53 -7.54
C ALA A 540 -30.99 -3.59 -8.64
N VAL A 541 -30.24 -2.54 -8.26
CA VAL A 541 -29.62 -1.62 -9.22
C VAL A 541 -28.62 -2.34 -10.12
N LEU A 542 -27.77 -3.18 -9.55
CA LEU A 542 -26.79 -3.99 -10.32
C LEU A 542 -27.48 -4.94 -11.31
N CYS A 543 -28.52 -5.66 -10.88
CA CYS A 543 -29.28 -6.53 -11.78
C CYS A 543 -29.90 -5.77 -12.97
N ASN A 544 -30.34 -4.54 -12.74
CA ASN A 544 -30.94 -3.69 -13.78
C ASN A 544 -29.91 -2.97 -14.67
N SER A 545 -28.65 -2.98 -14.27
CA SER A 545 -27.55 -2.32 -15.01
C SER A 545 -26.95 -3.17 -16.12
N VAL A 546 -27.35 -4.44 -16.22
CA VAL A 546 -26.79 -5.44 -17.16
C VAL A 546 -27.69 -5.61 -18.36
N SER A 547 -27.10 -5.63 -19.56
CA SER A 547 -27.87 -5.74 -20.82
C SER A 547 -27.96 -7.15 -21.39
N GLN A 548 -26.97 -8.04 -21.16
CA GLN A 548 -26.91 -9.37 -21.81
C GLN A 548 -26.87 -10.53 -20.81
N SER A 549 -25.84 -10.66 -19.98
CA SER A 549 -25.72 -11.78 -19.04
C SER A 549 -25.24 -11.37 -17.65
N LEU A 550 -25.88 -11.95 -16.64
CA LEU A 550 -25.52 -11.82 -15.23
C LEU A 550 -25.14 -13.17 -14.66
N CYS A 551 -23.88 -13.35 -14.32
CA CYS A 551 -23.36 -14.51 -13.64
C CYS A 551 -23.11 -14.20 -12.17
N ALA A 552 -23.37 -15.15 -11.28
CA ALA A 552 -23.03 -15.07 -9.88
C ALA A 552 -22.37 -16.36 -9.44
N SER A 553 -21.40 -16.26 -8.54
CA SER A 553 -20.68 -17.44 -8.04
C SER A 553 -20.36 -17.36 -6.56
N HIS A 554 -20.18 -18.54 -5.99
CA HIS A 554 -19.58 -18.74 -4.68
C HIS A 554 -18.76 -20.03 -4.69
N HIS A 555 -17.83 -20.16 -3.76
CA HIS A 555 -17.14 -21.43 -3.50
C HIS A 555 -17.71 -22.08 -2.25
N CYS A 556 -17.69 -23.42 -2.21
CA CYS A 556 -18.33 -24.20 -1.16
C CYS A 556 -17.50 -24.30 0.12
N LEU A 557 -16.17 -24.11 0.04
CA LEU A 557 -15.26 -24.29 1.15
C LEU A 557 -14.33 -23.08 1.31
N ASP A 558 -14.32 -22.49 2.50
CA ASP A 558 -13.33 -21.51 2.92
C ASP A 558 -12.58 -22.07 4.16
N ALA A 559 -11.33 -22.48 3.95
CA ALA A 559 -10.55 -23.28 4.90
C ALA A 559 -11.33 -24.58 5.29
N GLU A 560 -11.83 -24.65 6.53
CA GLU A 560 -12.62 -25.79 7.03
C GLU A 560 -14.12 -25.49 7.09
N GLN A 561 -14.56 -24.29 6.68
CA GLN A 561 -15.96 -23.87 6.76
C GLN A 561 -16.68 -24.10 5.44
N GLN A 562 -17.87 -24.70 5.53
CA GLN A 562 -18.77 -24.81 4.38
C GLN A 562 -19.52 -23.49 4.19
N LEU A 563 -19.56 -22.99 2.97
CA LEU A 563 -20.29 -21.79 2.56
C LEU A 563 -21.50 -22.18 1.71
N SER A 564 -22.55 -21.37 1.82
CA SER A 564 -23.78 -21.47 1.01
C SER A 564 -23.92 -20.25 0.11
N PRO A 565 -24.70 -20.31 -0.97
CA PRO A 565 -24.95 -19.12 -1.79
C PRO A 565 -25.66 -18.05 -0.97
N SER A 566 -25.32 -16.78 -1.19
CA SER A 566 -26.08 -15.65 -0.65
C SER A 566 -27.56 -15.76 -1.03
N SER A 567 -28.44 -15.34 -0.11
CA SER A 567 -29.89 -15.31 -0.36
C SER A 567 -30.31 -14.50 -1.60
N PHE A 568 -29.48 -13.56 -2.03
CA PHE A 568 -29.73 -12.75 -3.22
C PHE A 568 -29.51 -13.48 -4.55
N ILE A 569 -28.70 -14.53 -4.56
CA ILE A 569 -28.39 -15.31 -5.76
C ILE A 569 -28.94 -16.74 -5.68
N ALA A 570 -29.53 -17.13 -4.56
CA ALA A 570 -30.02 -18.50 -4.35
C ALA A 570 -31.03 -18.95 -5.41
N ASP A 571 -31.89 -18.04 -5.86
CA ASP A 571 -32.92 -18.30 -6.87
C ASP A 571 -32.42 -18.28 -8.32
N PHE A 572 -31.14 -17.96 -8.55
CA PHE A 572 -30.59 -18.00 -9.90
C PHE A 572 -30.44 -19.45 -10.33
N PRO A 573 -30.79 -19.78 -11.61
CA PRO A 573 -30.59 -21.12 -12.13
C PRO A 573 -29.15 -21.58 -11.98
N LEU A 574 -28.97 -22.75 -11.35
CA LEU A 574 -27.64 -23.38 -11.24
C LEU A 574 -27.21 -23.84 -12.63
N ALA A 575 -26.10 -23.35 -13.10
CA ALA A 575 -25.51 -23.75 -14.36
C ALA A 575 -24.34 -24.72 -14.11
N ASP A 576 -24.24 -25.74 -14.93
CA ASP A 576 -23.07 -26.62 -14.92
C ASP A 576 -21.87 -25.86 -15.45
N ALA A 577 -20.77 -25.83 -14.69
CA ALA A 577 -19.52 -25.22 -15.10
C ALA A 577 -18.98 -25.78 -16.45
N ALA A 578 -19.40 -26.99 -16.83
CA ALA A 578 -19.10 -27.60 -18.13
C ALA A 578 -19.93 -27.01 -19.29
N LEU A 579 -21.17 -26.55 -19.03
CA LEU A 579 -22.04 -25.93 -20.04
C LEU A 579 -21.51 -24.60 -20.53
N HIS A 580 -20.86 -23.86 -19.67
CA HIS A 580 -20.26 -22.55 -20.01
C HIS A 580 -19.16 -22.67 -21.09
N ARG A 581 -18.48 -23.82 -21.18
CA ARG A 581 -17.53 -24.11 -22.26
C ARG A 581 -18.21 -24.28 -23.61
N ARG A 582 -19.43 -24.81 -23.63
CA ARG A 582 -20.16 -25.15 -24.89
C ARG A 582 -20.88 -23.96 -25.51
N GLU A 583 -21.49 -23.09 -24.66
CA GLU A 583 -22.28 -21.97 -25.17
C GLU A 583 -21.42 -20.81 -25.72
N HIS A 584 -20.16 -20.70 -25.28
CA HIS A 584 -19.27 -19.63 -25.70
C HIS A 584 -18.12 -20.09 -26.61
N GLY A 585 -18.30 -21.22 -27.31
CA GLY A 585 -17.39 -21.66 -28.37
C GLY A 585 -15.99 -22.07 -27.92
N ALA A 586 -15.82 -22.37 -26.65
CA ALA A 586 -14.60 -23.01 -26.17
C ALA A 586 -14.56 -24.43 -26.75
N THR A 587 -13.73 -24.64 -27.75
CA THR A 587 -13.40 -25.96 -28.26
C THR A 587 -13.05 -26.88 -27.09
N ASP A 588 -13.47 -28.18 -27.17
CA ASP A 588 -13.19 -29.26 -26.21
C ASP A 588 -11.65 -29.49 -25.96
N GLY A 589 -10.87 -28.46 -25.93
CA GLY A 589 -9.52 -28.49 -25.39
C GLY A 589 -9.60 -28.68 -23.88
N LYS A 590 -9.03 -29.74 -23.32
CA LYS A 590 -8.43 -29.78 -21.97
C LYS A 590 -7.91 -28.37 -21.65
N PRO A 591 -8.06 -27.87 -20.38
CA PRO A 591 -7.58 -26.52 -20.03
C PRO A 591 -6.32 -26.32 -20.78
N GLY A 592 -6.34 -25.40 -21.77
CA GLY A 592 -5.31 -25.39 -22.78
C GLY A 592 -3.97 -25.40 -22.09
N ILE A 593 -3.41 -26.54 -21.95
CA ILE A 593 -1.98 -26.70 -22.00
C ILE A 593 -1.67 -26.10 -23.36
N GLU A 594 -1.65 -24.75 -23.41
CA GLU A 594 -1.00 -24.01 -24.48
C GLU A 594 0.31 -24.72 -24.62
N ALA A 595 0.50 -25.37 -25.73
CA ALA A 595 1.50 -26.32 -26.06
C ALA A 595 2.66 -26.20 -25.06
N THR A 596 2.69 -27.12 -24.10
CA THR A 596 3.85 -27.22 -23.21
C THR A 596 5.01 -27.32 -24.19
N LEU A 597 5.75 -26.21 -24.31
CA LEU A 597 7.02 -26.23 -25.01
C LEU A 597 7.84 -27.26 -24.25
N SER A 598 7.97 -28.45 -24.83
CA SER A 598 8.95 -29.41 -24.37
C SER A 598 10.30 -28.75 -24.59
N ILE A 599 10.81 -28.10 -23.56
CA ILE A 599 12.18 -27.60 -23.56
C ILE A 599 13.01 -28.84 -23.29
N GLU A 600 13.76 -29.27 -24.28
CA GLU A 600 14.83 -30.24 -24.04
C GLU A 600 15.74 -29.63 -22.97
N ASP A 601 15.95 -30.37 -21.90
CA ASP A 601 16.91 -30.02 -20.86
C ASP A 601 18.29 -30.12 -21.49
N LEU A 602 18.75 -29.00 -22.06
CA LEU A 602 20.05 -28.94 -22.73
C LEU A 602 21.14 -29.29 -21.71
N PRO A 603 22.05 -30.17 -22.05
CA PRO A 603 23.19 -30.48 -21.20
C PRO A 603 23.90 -29.18 -20.83
N GLY A 604 24.15 -28.98 -19.52
CA GLY A 604 24.82 -27.79 -19.00
C GLY A 604 26.14 -27.54 -19.77
N LEU A 605 26.57 -26.28 -19.85
CA LEU A 605 27.81 -25.88 -20.50
C LEU A 605 28.98 -26.78 -20.06
N ALA A 606 29.66 -27.40 -21.02
CA ALA A 606 30.82 -28.22 -20.75
C ALA A 606 31.87 -27.44 -19.94
N LEU A 607 32.57 -28.15 -19.08
CA LEU A 607 33.69 -27.57 -18.33
C LEU A 607 34.83 -27.22 -19.31
N ARG A 608 35.38 -26.02 -19.19
CA ARG A 608 36.59 -25.66 -19.91
C ARG A 608 37.78 -26.35 -19.25
N SER A 609 38.79 -26.68 -20.01
CA SER A 609 39.99 -27.38 -19.53
C SER A 609 40.78 -26.59 -18.46
N ASP A 610 40.61 -25.28 -18.43
CA ASP A 610 41.21 -24.34 -17.48
C ASP A 610 40.33 -23.98 -16.30
N GLU A 611 39.08 -24.44 -16.29
CA GLU A 611 38.08 -24.09 -15.28
C GLU A 611 38.28 -24.91 -13.99
N GLN A 612 38.57 -24.24 -12.88
CA GLN A 612 38.64 -24.83 -11.56
C GLN A 612 37.37 -24.55 -10.75
N ILE A 613 36.60 -25.59 -10.48
CA ILE A 613 35.40 -25.49 -9.65
C ILE A 613 35.80 -25.65 -8.19
N ARG A 614 35.52 -24.63 -7.40
CA ARG A 614 35.71 -24.64 -5.95
C ARG A 614 34.51 -25.26 -5.26
N GLY A 615 34.70 -25.99 -4.16
CA GLY A 615 33.57 -26.53 -3.37
C GLY A 615 33.92 -27.80 -2.58
N GLY A 616 35.02 -28.47 -2.87
CA GLY A 616 35.45 -29.68 -2.14
C GLY A 616 34.31 -30.71 -2.04
N SER A 617 34.10 -31.28 -0.86
CA SER A 617 33.04 -32.27 -0.59
C SER A 617 31.62 -31.74 -0.83
N SER A 618 31.39 -30.42 -0.66
CA SER A 618 30.08 -29.82 -0.89
C SER A 618 29.70 -29.81 -2.37
N LEU A 619 30.66 -29.71 -3.29
CA LEU A 619 30.42 -29.86 -4.73
C LEU A 619 29.87 -31.25 -5.05
N ILE A 620 30.49 -32.29 -4.51
CA ILE A 620 30.09 -33.68 -4.75
C ILE A 620 28.72 -33.94 -4.15
N SER A 621 28.48 -33.47 -2.91
CA SER A 621 27.19 -33.58 -2.25
C SER A 621 26.06 -32.87 -3.00
N ASN A 622 26.32 -31.64 -3.46
CA ASN A 622 25.33 -30.90 -4.25
C ASN A 622 25.07 -31.56 -5.61
N GLN A 623 26.14 -32.07 -6.27
CA GLN A 623 25.99 -32.76 -7.56
C GLN A 623 25.17 -34.06 -7.42
N SER A 624 25.38 -34.80 -6.33
CA SER A 624 24.64 -36.04 -6.04
C SER A 624 23.15 -35.75 -5.73
N SER A 625 22.87 -34.65 -5.00
CA SER A 625 21.49 -34.29 -4.60
C SER A 625 20.71 -33.64 -5.76
N CYS A 626 21.35 -32.74 -6.51
CA CYS A 626 20.76 -32.00 -7.62
C CYS A 626 21.87 -31.38 -8.49
N PRO A 627 22.08 -31.86 -9.73
CA PRO A 627 23.10 -31.34 -10.64
C PRO A 627 22.94 -29.82 -10.91
N PHE A 628 21.70 -29.35 -11.05
CA PHE A 628 21.40 -27.91 -11.20
C PHE A 628 21.88 -27.09 -10.00
N ARG A 629 21.66 -27.60 -8.78
CA ARG A 629 22.17 -26.96 -7.56
C ARG A 629 23.69 -26.85 -7.54
N ALA A 630 24.39 -27.92 -7.96
CA ALA A 630 25.84 -27.88 -8.06
C ALA A 630 26.29 -26.83 -9.08
N PHE A 631 25.69 -26.79 -10.24
CA PHE A 631 25.94 -25.77 -11.26
C PHE A 631 25.71 -24.35 -10.74
N ALA A 632 24.53 -24.11 -10.17
CA ALA A 632 24.12 -22.78 -9.65
C ALA A 632 25.09 -22.31 -8.54
N VAL A 633 25.36 -23.17 -7.55
CA VAL A 633 26.17 -22.78 -6.37
C VAL A 633 27.65 -22.66 -6.71
N HIS A 634 28.21 -23.63 -7.45
CA HIS A 634 29.65 -23.73 -7.60
C HIS A 634 30.21 -23.11 -8.88
N ARG A 635 29.41 -23.02 -9.95
CA ARG A 635 29.83 -22.36 -11.19
C ARG A 635 29.27 -20.94 -11.34
N LEU A 636 27.98 -20.72 -11.00
CA LEU A 636 27.36 -19.40 -11.07
C LEU A 636 27.53 -18.60 -9.78
N ALA A 637 28.06 -19.20 -8.70
CA ALA A 637 28.15 -18.59 -7.37
C ALA A 637 26.78 -18.05 -6.84
N ALA A 638 25.68 -18.69 -7.23
CA ALA A 638 24.34 -18.36 -6.80
C ALA A 638 24.11 -18.83 -5.35
N VAL A 639 24.68 -18.11 -4.42
CA VAL A 639 24.52 -18.33 -2.98
C VAL A 639 23.79 -17.15 -2.37
N ALA A 640 22.98 -17.42 -1.33
CA ALA A 640 22.34 -16.35 -0.57
C ALA A 640 23.42 -15.40 0.00
N GLY A 641 23.19 -14.11 -0.13
CA GLY A 641 24.06 -13.11 0.49
C GLY A 641 24.14 -13.30 2.00
N ALA A 642 25.29 -13.09 2.60
CA ALA A 642 25.43 -13.12 4.05
C ALA A 642 24.47 -12.10 4.69
N GLN A 643 23.73 -12.52 5.73
CA GLN A 643 22.90 -11.61 6.51
C GLN A 643 23.77 -10.74 7.40
N PHE A 644 23.34 -9.51 7.63
CA PHE A 644 24.01 -8.63 8.58
C PHE A 644 23.66 -9.06 10.00
N GLU A 645 24.67 -9.26 10.81
CA GLU A 645 24.52 -9.61 12.21
C GLU A 645 24.98 -8.44 13.11
N ALA A 646 24.40 -8.37 14.30
CA ALA A 646 24.85 -7.42 15.31
C ALA A 646 26.21 -7.89 15.87
N GLY A 647 27.29 -7.27 15.41
CA GLY A 647 28.66 -7.62 15.80
C GLY A 647 29.27 -8.68 14.89
N LEU A 648 30.14 -9.53 15.44
CA LEU A 648 30.82 -10.60 14.70
C LEU A 648 29.90 -11.79 14.50
N ASN A 649 29.90 -12.36 13.29
CA ASN A 649 29.19 -13.61 13.01
C ASN A 649 29.88 -14.81 13.71
N SER A 650 29.18 -15.93 13.77
CA SER A 650 29.63 -17.16 14.45
C SER A 650 30.99 -17.65 13.93
N ARG A 651 31.26 -17.52 12.63
CA ARG A 651 32.54 -17.91 12.01
C ARG A 651 33.69 -17.00 12.46
N ALA A 652 33.45 -15.69 12.47
CA ALA A 652 34.46 -14.74 12.93
C ALA A 652 34.76 -14.91 14.41
N ARG A 653 33.73 -15.12 15.26
CA ARG A 653 33.88 -15.45 16.68
C ARG A 653 34.65 -16.75 16.88
N GLY A 654 34.33 -17.79 16.09
CA GLY A 654 35.11 -19.05 16.12
C GLY A 654 36.58 -18.82 15.81
N THR A 655 36.91 -18.04 14.78
CA THR A 655 38.29 -17.68 14.45
C THR A 655 38.99 -16.98 15.62
N GLY A 656 38.34 -16.02 16.26
CA GLY A 656 38.86 -15.31 17.44
C GLY A 656 39.17 -16.27 18.61
N ILE A 657 38.22 -17.20 18.90
CA ILE A 657 38.40 -18.21 19.94
C ILE A 657 39.58 -19.16 19.62
N HIS A 658 39.73 -19.58 18.34
CA HIS A 658 40.86 -20.40 17.94
C HIS A 658 42.22 -19.71 18.15
N VAL A 659 42.34 -18.43 17.74
CA VAL A 659 43.53 -17.62 18.00
C VAL A 659 43.78 -17.48 19.51
N ALA A 660 42.74 -17.27 20.28
CA ALA A 660 42.89 -17.16 21.73
C ALA A 660 43.32 -18.47 22.38
N LEU A 661 42.78 -19.62 21.96
CA LEU A 661 43.13 -20.94 22.49
C LEU A 661 44.56 -21.31 22.10
N GLU A 662 44.98 -21.07 20.86
CA GLU A 662 46.36 -21.29 20.39
C GLU A 662 47.38 -20.55 21.30
N ASN A 663 47.11 -19.25 21.57
CA ASN A 663 48.00 -18.46 22.40
C ASN A 663 47.90 -18.84 23.91
N LEU A 664 46.72 -19.28 24.39
CA LEU A 664 46.53 -19.75 25.75
C LEU A 664 47.39 -20.99 26.04
N PHE A 665 47.39 -21.97 25.13
CA PHE A 665 48.12 -23.23 25.27
C PHE A 665 49.60 -23.16 24.81
N ALA A 666 50.02 -22.01 24.31
CA ALA A 666 51.45 -21.82 24.00
C ALA A 666 52.30 -22.06 25.28
N GLY A 667 53.10 -23.16 25.24
CA GLY A 667 53.95 -23.57 26.38
C GLY A 667 53.26 -24.40 27.46
N ILE A 668 51.99 -24.85 27.26
CA ILE A 668 51.30 -25.86 28.10
C ILE A 668 51.32 -27.17 27.28
N GLN A 669 52.09 -28.13 27.67
CA GLN A 669 52.23 -29.41 26.92
C GLN A 669 51.38 -30.52 27.51
N SER A 670 50.99 -30.44 28.77
CA SER A 670 50.28 -31.49 29.46
C SER A 670 49.23 -30.91 30.47
N ARG A 671 48.35 -31.78 30.93
CA ARG A 671 47.45 -31.49 32.05
C ARG A 671 48.20 -31.05 33.32
N SER A 672 49.33 -31.72 33.63
CA SER A 672 50.14 -31.36 34.76
C SER A 672 50.66 -29.92 34.74
N ASP A 673 51.05 -29.43 33.57
CA ASP A 673 51.47 -28.05 33.38
C ASP A 673 50.29 -27.08 33.63
N LEU A 674 49.09 -27.43 33.17
CA LEU A 674 47.89 -26.62 33.35
C LEU A 674 47.48 -26.59 34.85
N VAL A 675 47.51 -27.71 35.55
CA VAL A 675 47.15 -27.80 36.96
C VAL A 675 48.18 -27.08 37.86
N ALA A 676 49.44 -27.05 37.48
CA ALA A 676 50.53 -26.37 38.20
C ALA A 676 50.38 -24.83 38.17
N LEU A 677 49.57 -24.26 37.28
CA LEU A 677 49.37 -22.82 37.18
C LEU A 677 48.51 -22.31 38.34
N SER A 678 49.01 -21.27 39.03
CA SER A 678 48.20 -20.56 40.04
C SER A 678 47.00 -19.87 39.43
N PRO A 679 45.93 -19.58 40.20
CA PRO A 679 44.78 -18.84 39.71
C PRO A 679 45.12 -17.46 39.14
N ALA A 680 46.15 -16.80 39.69
CA ALA A 680 46.63 -15.51 39.17
C ALA A 680 47.30 -15.68 37.78
N GLU A 681 48.12 -16.74 37.61
CA GLU A 681 48.78 -17.04 36.34
C GLU A 681 47.75 -17.44 35.25
N ARG A 682 46.73 -18.25 35.59
CA ARG A 682 45.65 -18.61 34.67
C ARG A 682 44.95 -17.35 34.15
N ARG A 683 44.59 -16.39 35.04
CA ARG A 683 44.01 -15.11 34.66
C ARG A 683 44.90 -14.26 33.77
N ARG A 684 46.21 -14.19 34.11
CA ARG A 684 47.18 -13.43 33.31
C ARG A 684 47.30 -14.01 31.91
N ARG A 685 47.40 -15.32 31.77
CA ARG A 685 47.50 -15.99 30.47
C ARG A 685 46.22 -15.85 29.64
N ALA A 686 45.07 -16.03 30.24
CA ALA A 686 43.79 -15.82 29.57
C ALA A 686 43.66 -14.39 29.04
N SER A 687 44.04 -13.40 29.86
CA SER A 687 44.04 -12.00 29.44
C SER A 687 45.00 -11.69 28.30
N ALA A 688 46.21 -12.24 28.34
CA ALA A 688 47.19 -12.09 27.27
C ALA A 688 46.76 -12.75 25.96
N ALA A 689 46.22 -13.96 26.03
CA ALA A 689 45.66 -14.67 24.87
C ALA A 689 44.46 -13.95 24.25
N THR A 690 43.58 -13.39 25.12
CA THR A 690 42.45 -12.57 24.69
C THR A 690 42.97 -11.32 23.94
N ALA A 691 43.99 -10.65 24.45
CA ALA A 691 44.52 -9.43 23.82
C ALA A 691 45.02 -9.70 22.38
N VAL A 692 45.76 -10.81 22.17
CA VAL A 692 46.22 -11.22 20.82
C VAL A 692 45.04 -11.51 19.90
N ALA A 693 44.03 -12.22 20.38
CA ALA A 693 42.80 -12.48 19.60
C ALA A 693 42.08 -11.18 19.23
N MET A 694 41.96 -10.25 20.18
CA MET A 694 41.31 -8.96 19.92
C MET A 694 42.10 -8.11 18.91
N GLU A 695 43.40 -8.09 18.95
CA GLU A 695 44.26 -7.41 17.98
C GLU A 695 44.05 -7.99 16.57
N THR A 696 44.07 -9.32 16.45
CA THR A 696 43.84 -10.04 15.18
C THR A 696 42.44 -9.74 14.62
N MET A 697 41.41 -9.78 15.47
CA MET A 697 40.04 -9.51 15.07
C MET A 697 39.84 -8.03 14.72
N GLY A 698 40.45 -7.11 15.45
CA GLY A 698 40.42 -5.66 15.17
C GLY A 698 41.06 -5.33 13.81
N ALA A 699 42.16 -5.96 13.49
CA ALA A 699 42.81 -5.81 12.16
C ALA A 699 41.92 -6.35 11.04
N LYS A 700 41.24 -7.48 11.27
CA LYS A 700 40.43 -8.16 10.24
C LYS A 700 39.02 -7.56 10.08
N TYR A 701 38.41 -7.08 11.16
CA TYR A 701 37.02 -6.56 11.19
C TYR A 701 36.96 -5.16 11.81
N PRO A 702 37.70 -4.16 11.30
CA PRO A 702 37.83 -2.84 11.95
C PRO A 702 36.49 -2.09 12.02
N LEU A 703 35.56 -2.36 11.11
CA LEU A 703 34.26 -1.68 11.06
C LEU A 703 33.24 -2.23 12.09
N VAL A 704 33.46 -3.47 12.56
CA VAL A 704 32.62 -4.13 13.54
C VAL A 704 33.21 -3.97 14.95
N MET A 705 34.54 -4.02 15.06
CA MET A 705 35.26 -3.97 16.32
C MET A 705 35.39 -2.54 16.87
N THR A 706 34.23 -1.91 17.13
CA THR A 706 34.20 -0.60 17.84
C THR A 706 34.77 -0.76 19.25
N PRO A 707 35.33 0.31 19.88
CA PRO A 707 35.92 0.22 21.22
C PRO A 707 35.02 -0.45 22.25
N LYS A 708 33.71 -0.08 22.26
CA LYS A 708 32.73 -0.65 23.19
C LYS A 708 32.43 -2.13 22.92
N PHE A 709 32.33 -2.50 21.63
CA PHE A 709 32.11 -3.91 21.24
C PHE A 709 33.34 -4.77 21.53
N ALA A 710 34.54 -4.24 21.29
CA ALA A 710 35.81 -4.88 21.61
C ALA A 710 35.95 -5.17 23.12
N GLU A 711 35.52 -4.23 23.97
CA GLU A 711 35.48 -4.41 25.43
C GLU A 711 34.60 -5.59 25.82
N ILE A 712 33.35 -5.62 25.30
CA ILE A 712 32.38 -6.70 25.58
C ILE A 712 32.90 -8.06 25.08
N GLU A 713 33.42 -8.12 23.89
CA GLU A 713 33.92 -9.34 23.27
C GLU A 713 35.20 -9.86 23.97
N SER A 714 36.06 -8.93 24.43
CA SER A 714 37.24 -9.24 25.23
C SER A 714 36.84 -9.90 26.57
N GLU A 715 35.87 -9.32 27.28
CA GLU A 715 35.36 -9.88 28.53
C GLU A 715 34.76 -11.29 28.32
N ARG A 716 33.98 -11.45 27.22
CA ARG A 716 33.38 -12.74 26.85
C ARG A 716 34.44 -13.80 26.57
N ILE A 717 35.45 -13.51 25.75
CA ILE A 717 36.52 -14.44 25.42
C ILE A 717 37.32 -14.80 26.67
N ASN A 718 37.71 -13.82 27.45
CA ASN A 718 38.49 -14.05 28.67
C ASN A 718 37.73 -14.98 29.66
N THR A 719 36.44 -14.77 29.85
CA THR A 719 35.57 -15.62 30.68
C THR A 719 35.51 -17.05 30.14
N LEU A 720 35.36 -17.21 28.81
CA LEU A 720 35.33 -18.52 28.15
C LEU A 720 36.67 -19.26 28.32
N LEU A 721 37.80 -18.57 28.17
CA LEU A 721 39.14 -19.18 28.34
C LEU A 721 39.35 -19.67 29.76
N LEU A 722 38.97 -18.87 30.77
CA LEU A 722 39.08 -19.28 32.18
C LEU A 722 38.23 -20.53 32.48
N ARG A 723 36.98 -20.55 32.01
CA ARG A 723 36.13 -21.71 32.16
C ARG A 723 36.65 -22.94 31.39
N PHE A 724 37.20 -22.73 30.21
CA PHE A 724 37.83 -23.80 29.44
C PHE A 724 39.04 -24.41 30.18
N MET A 725 39.91 -23.58 30.77
CA MET A 725 41.03 -24.06 31.59
C MET A 725 40.57 -24.87 32.80
N GLU A 726 39.48 -24.49 33.44
CA GLU A 726 38.83 -25.24 34.53
C GLU A 726 38.43 -26.64 34.05
N LEU A 727 37.65 -26.72 32.97
CA LEU A 727 37.19 -27.95 32.37
C LEU A 727 38.35 -28.88 31.96
N GLU A 728 39.36 -28.31 31.30
CA GLU A 728 40.55 -29.10 30.87
C GLU A 728 41.39 -29.56 32.08
N SER A 729 41.39 -28.86 33.19
CA SER A 729 42.06 -29.32 34.43
C SER A 729 41.41 -30.52 35.08
N GLU A 730 40.07 -30.71 34.84
CA GLU A 730 39.29 -31.86 35.34
C GLU A 730 39.34 -33.07 34.41
N ARG A 731 39.82 -32.91 33.16
CA ARG A 731 39.89 -33.95 32.15
C ARG A 731 40.97 -35.00 32.50
N LYS A 732 40.90 -36.19 31.87
CA LYS A 732 42.00 -37.19 31.94
C LYS A 732 43.28 -36.62 31.40
N ASP A 733 44.44 -37.22 31.80
CA ASP A 733 45.75 -36.78 31.32
C ASP A 733 45.81 -36.72 29.80
N PHE A 734 46.32 -35.61 29.31
CA PHE A 734 46.51 -35.35 27.90
C PHE A 734 47.87 -34.74 27.58
N THR A 735 48.28 -34.87 26.32
CA THR A 735 49.43 -34.19 25.79
C THR A 735 48.98 -33.35 24.60
N VAL A 736 49.41 -32.09 24.52
CA VAL A 736 49.11 -31.19 23.41
C VAL A 736 50.06 -31.54 22.25
N ILE A 737 49.52 -31.90 21.12
CA ILE A 737 50.29 -32.34 19.92
C ILE A 737 50.30 -31.22 18.88
N ALA A 738 50.50 -30.00 19.18
CA ALA A 738 50.50 -28.84 18.28
C ALA A 738 49.15 -28.58 17.52
#